data_126038866984b4f6f55875cf42b478ef
#
_entry.id   126038866984b4f6f55875cf42b478ef
#
_cell.length_a   1.000
_cell.length_b   1.000
_cell.length_c   1.000
_cell.angle_alpha   90.00
_cell.angle_beta   90.00
_cell.angle_gamma   90.00
#
_symmetry.space_group_name_H-M   'P 1'
#
loop_
_entity.id
_entity.type
_entity.pdbx_description
1 polymer ?
#
loop_
_entity_poly.entity_id
_entity_poly.type
_entity_poly.pdbx_seq_one_letter_code
_entity_poly.pdbx_strand_id
1 'polypeptide(L)'
;MTIKIDKNRDSLLASYALGMLKDFYLHEKETSPQQAYRRAATAWSTYKGVVDEALAQRLYDYVSKKWFMFASPVLSNAPFKGEAGKALPISCFLTYVPDTLEGLIEHTAELRWLSVMGGGVGGHWSDVRTVSDVAPGPMPFIHTVDADMIAYRQGKTRKGSYAAYMDISHPDIIEFLNMRIPTGDVQRKALNLHNAINITDEFMEAVKQGSSFDLRDPKDRSVKDSVDARKLWERIIETRFRTGEPYLNFIDTANRDLPQPLKDAGLKINGSNLCNEIHLPTDADRTAVCCLSSLNLEYYDDWKDTSIVRDLVRMLDNVLEYFIENAPDSISRARYSAARERSIGLGAMGFHSLLQKHGVAWESELAKEINDVVFKTIKSEAVTETELLAEERGAYLDGPDSGRRNSHLMAIAPNASSGVILSTSPSIEPLKANAYTHRTRAGSFLVKNKYLKQLIQSKDQDNDAIWTSIITNKGSVQHLPFLNEGEKAIFKTADELDQNWVVQHAADRQKYICQGQSVNIFFPAGADKSYVNQVHLRAWKEGLKGLYYLRTEAKQRAENVSEKVERVALQGDMRNIIYSKKNCPFCSMAKEELRLRGIPFDDIDLASVGKSAAEVTGRKDVKTVPQVYIAGEYVGGYNELMEFLNKPIEMSDDDECKACEG
;
A
#
# COMPACT_ATOMS: atom_id res chain seq x y z
N MET A 1 10.84 27.77 22.60
CA MET A 1 10.63 26.70 23.62
C MET A 1 11.07 25.37 23.04
N THR A 2 11.54 24.45 23.88
CA THR A 2 11.82 23.08 23.42
C THR A 2 10.53 22.27 23.54
N ILE A 3 10.14 21.55 22.47
CA ILE A 3 8.96 20.66 22.48
C ILE A 3 9.08 19.68 23.63
N LYS A 4 8.05 19.61 24.47
CA LYS A 4 7.96 18.69 25.59
C LYS A 4 7.63 17.28 25.07
N ILE A 5 8.51 16.31 25.37
CA ILE A 5 8.34 14.90 25.02
C ILE A 5 7.76 14.16 26.22
N ASP A 6 6.77 13.30 25.98
CA ASP A 6 6.28 12.33 26.94
C ASP A 6 6.73 10.91 26.54
N LYS A 7 7.84 10.43 27.12
CA LYS A 7 8.38 9.09 26.84
C LYS A 7 7.45 7.95 27.27
N ASN A 8 6.52 8.19 28.19
CA ASN A 8 5.57 7.15 28.60
C ASN A 8 4.63 6.74 27.45
N ARG A 9 4.48 7.60 26.43
CA ARG A 9 3.66 7.28 25.24
C ARG A 9 4.26 6.20 24.36
N ASP A 10 5.52 5.79 24.54
CA ASP A 10 6.06 4.59 23.90
C ASP A 10 5.26 3.32 24.31
N SER A 11 4.68 3.30 25.53
CA SER A 11 3.83 2.20 25.99
C SER A 11 2.49 2.07 25.23
N LEU A 12 2.08 3.09 24.45
CA LEU A 12 0.90 3.04 23.60
C LEU A 12 1.15 2.23 22.31
N LEU A 13 2.42 1.95 21.99
CA LEU A 13 2.84 1.21 20.81
C LEU A 13 3.08 -0.26 21.16
N ALA A 14 2.62 -1.16 20.31
CA ALA A 14 2.90 -2.58 20.45
C ALA A 14 4.40 -2.86 20.24
N SER A 15 4.92 -3.96 20.79
CA SER A 15 6.34 -4.31 20.70
C SER A 15 6.84 -4.45 19.26
N TYR A 16 6.04 -5.03 18.36
CA TYR A 16 6.36 -5.11 16.94
C TYR A 16 6.41 -3.74 16.25
N ALA A 17 5.53 -2.80 16.65
CA ALA A 17 5.53 -1.43 16.13
C ALA A 17 6.79 -0.66 16.57
N LEU A 18 7.22 -0.84 17.82
CA LEU A 18 8.49 -0.29 18.32
C LEU A 18 9.68 -0.84 17.53
N GLY A 19 9.67 -2.14 17.21
CA GLY A 19 10.68 -2.77 16.35
C GLY A 19 10.71 -2.14 14.96
N MET A 20 9.57 -2.02 14.29
CA MET A 20 9.47 -1.38 12.97
C MET A 20 9.96 0.08 12.99
N LEU A 21 9.53 0.86 13.98
CA LEU A 21 9.97 2.26 14.10
C LEU A 21 11.49 2.35 14.28
N LYS A 22 12.07 1.48 15.10
CA LYS A 22 13.52 1.42 15.32
C LYS A 22 14.27 1.04 14.04
N ASP A 23 13.80 0.06 13.31
CA ASP A 23 14.50 -0.48 12.14
C ASP A 23 14.44 0.44 10.91
N PHE A 24 13.34 1.21 10.75
CA PHE A 24 13.07 1.94 9.51
C PHE A 24 12.94 3.46 9.64
N TYR A 25 12.65 4.00 10.85
CA TYR A 25 12.26 5.42 10.99
C TYR A 25 13.14 6.22 11.95
N LEU A 26 13.81 5.55 12.91
CA LEU A 26 14.69 6.23 13.84
C LEU A 26 16.04 6.53 13.18
N HIS A 27 16.54 7.72 13.46
CA HIS A 27 17.92 8.10 13.14
C HIS A 27 18.89 7.49 14.16
N GLU A 28 20.17 7.32 13.78
CA GLU A 28 21.21 6.79 14.67
C GLU A 28 21.33 7.53 16.02
N LYS A 29 20.95 8.83 16.03
CA LYS A 29 20.93 9.68 17.23
C LYS A 29 19.67 9.50 18.10
N GLU A 30 18.71 8.69 17.67
CA GLU A 30 17.40 8.54 18.30
C GLU A 30 17.27 7.17 18.95
N THR A 31 16.70 7.11 20.15
CA THR A 31 16.53 5.89 20.94
C THR A 31 15.06 5.55 21.22
N SER A 32 14.15 6.47 20.91
CA SER A 32 12.71 6.33 21.14
C SER A 32 11.92 6.95 19.98
N PRO A 33 10.79 6.35 19.59
CA PRO A 33 9.86 6.93 18.63
C PRO A 33 9.47 8.38 18.93
N GLN A 34 9.37 8.74 20.21
CA GLN A 34 9.03 10.11 20.62
C GLN A 34 10.07 11.15 20.15
N GLN A 35 11.32 10.75 20.01
CA GLN A 35 12.36 11.63 19.48
C GLN A 35 12.21 11.85 17.98
N ALA A 36 11.89 10.80 17.22
CA ALA A 36 11.61 10.89 15.79
C ALA A 36 10.33 11.74 15.54
N TYR A 37 9.28 11.53 16.32
CA TYR A 37 8.06 12.34 16.25
C TYR A 37 8.35 13.81 16.54
N ARG A 38 9.15 14.12 17.56
CA ARG A 38 9.59 15.49 17.84
C ARG A 38 10.39 16.08 16.68
N ARG A 39 11.34 15.33 16.10
CA ARG A 39 12.13 15.77 14.95
C ARG A 39 11.22 16.14 13.77
N ALA A 40 10.32 15.25 13.38
CA ALA A 40 9.39 15.49 12.29
C ALA A 40 8.42 16.65 12.60
N ALA A 41 7.85 16.69 13.79
CA ALA A 41 6.97 17.80 14.21
C ALA A 41 7.69 19.17 14.16
N THR A 42 8.97 19.24 14.57
CA THR A 42 9.76 20.46 14.48
C THR A 42 10.07 20.84 13.04
N ALA A 43 10.51 19.88 12.23
CA ALA A 43 10.86 20.13 10.84
C ALA A 43 9.64 20.65 10.04
N TRP A 44 8.49 20.01 10.21
CA TRP A 44 7.31 20.29 9.42
C TRP A 44 6.39 21.40 9.98
N SER A 45 6.72 21.96 11.13
CA SER A 45 6.19 23.24 11.60
C SER A 45 7.05 24.43 11.16
N THR A 46 8.08 24.18 10.35
CA THR A 46 8.98 25.21 9.81
C THR A 46 8.50 25.65 8.43
N TYR A 47 8.32 26.96 8.25
CA TYR A 47 8.03 27.58 6.96
C TYR A 47 9.09 28.66 6.68
N LYS A 48 9.81 28.55 5.55
CA LYS A 48 10.88 29.50 5.16
C LYS A 48 11.88 29.79 6.28
N GLY A 49 12.31 28.74 6.98
CA GLY A 49 13.29 28.85 8.08
C GLY A 49 12.74 29.30 9.43
N VAL A 50 11.45 29.67 9.51
CA VAL A 50 10.78 30.09 10.76
C VAL A 50 9.98 28.92 11.33
N VAL A 51 10.27 28.53 12.57
CA VAL A 51 9.57 27.45 13.28
C VAL A 51 8.35 28.00 14.01
N ASP A 52 7.17 27.46 13.75
CA ASP A 52 5.99 27.62 14.62
C ASP A 52 6.07 26.60 15.77
N GLU A 53 6.56 27.05 16.92
CA GLU A 53 6.74 26.17 18.09
C GLU A 53 5.42 25.64 18.67
N ALA A 54 4.32 26.38 18.51
CA ALA A 54 3.01 25.98 18.98
C ALA A 54 2.44 24.86 18.09
N LEU A 55 2.56 25.02 16.77
CA LEU A 55 2.21 23.97 15.81
C LEU A 55 3.07 22.71 16.03
N ALA A 56 4.38 22.88 16.23
CA ALA A 56 5.29 21.78 16.49
C ALA A 56 4.90 20.95 17.73
N GLN A 57 4.50 21.62 18.82
CA GLN A 57 4.03 20.91 20.02
C GLN A 57 2.72 20.18 19.74
N ARG A 58 1.76 20.80 19.04
CA ARG A 58 0.49 20.14 18.71
C ARG A 58 0.71 18.92 17.80
N LEU A 59 1.51 19.04 16.73
CA LEU A 59 1.83 17.92 15.85
C LEU A 59 2.47 16.74 16.60
N TYR A 60 3.43 17.06 17.52
CA TYR A 60 4.01 16.04 18.38
C TYR A 60 2.94 15.37 19.26
N ASP A 61 2.07 16.16 19.88
CA ASP A 61 1.02 15.64 20.76
C ASP A 61 0.05 14.74 19.99
N TYR A 62 -0.34 15.12 18.77
CA TYR A 62 -1.24 14.33 17.94
C TYR A 62 -0.62 12.98 17.53
N VAL A 63 0.58 12.97 16.96
CA VAL A 63 1.22 11.72 16.51
C VAL A 63 1.53 10.80 17.68
N SER A 64 2.00 11.34 18.80
CA SER A 64 2.33 10.55 19.99
C SER A 64 1.11 9.96 20.69
N LYS A 65 -0.09 10.55 20.49
CA LYS A 65 -1.40 10.00 20.90
C LYS A 65 -2.03 9.06 19.87
N LYS A 66 -1.35 8.80 18.75
CA LYS A 66 -1.83 7.93 17.66
C LYS A 66 -3.02 8.52 16.88
N TRP A 67 -3.25 9.83 16.93
CA TRP A 67 -4.36 10.49 16.24
C TRP A 67 -4.13 10.64 14.74
N PHE A 68 -2.86 10.67 14.31
CA PHE A 68 -2.44 10.58 12.91
C PHE A 68 -1.07 9.91 12.81
N MET A 69 -0.65 9.62 11.59
CA MET A 69 0.71 9.20 11.29
C MET A 69 1.26 10.00 10.13
N PHE A 70 2.51 10.44 10.25
CA PHE A 70 3.26 10.96 9.12
C PHE A 70 3.42 9.88 8.05
N ALA A 71 3.36 10.24 6.77
CA ALA A 71 3.81 9.33 5.73
C ALA A 71 5.27 8.91 5.98
N SER A 72 5.64 7.70 5.54
CA SER A 72 6.97 7.15 5.83
C SER A 72 8.12 8.11 5.50
N PRO A 73 8.22 8.74 4.31
CA PRO A 73 9.30 9.67 4.02
C PRO A 73 9.16 11.00 4.80
N VAL A 74 7.95 11.41 5.14
CA VAL A 74 7.71 12.61 5.96
C VAL A 74 8.28 12.40 7.37
N LEU A 75 8.20 11.19 7.94
CA LEU A 75 8.81 10.87 9.23
C LEU A 75 10.30 10.61 9.12
N SER A 76 10.70 9.69 8.21
CA SER A 76 12.09 9.22 8.14
C SER A 76 13.07 10.29 7.63
N ASN A 77 12.64 11.13 6.69
CA ASN A 77 13.48 12.11 6.02
C ASN A 77 13.38 13.53 6.61
N ALA A 78 12.64 13.69 7.71
CA ALA A 78 12.58 14.97 8.42
C ALA A 78 13.99 15.37 8.90
N PRO A 79 14.49 16.58 8.54
CA PRO A 79 15.81 17.02 8.94
C PRO A 79 15.87 17.36 10.43
N PHE A 80 17.06 17.25 11.03
CA PHE A 80 17.33 17.88 12.32
C PHE A 80 17.44 19.39 12.17
N LYS A 81 17.10 20.13 13.20
CA LYS A 81 17.20 21.59 13.20
C LYS A 81 18.62 22.05 12.84
N GLY A 82 18.74 22.81 11.76
CA GLY A 82 20.02 23.34 11.26
C GLY A 82 20.85 22.33 10.43
N GLU A 83 20.33 21.15 10.16
CA GLU A 83 20.97 20.17 9.25
C GLU A 83 20.19 20.12 7.92
N ALA A 84 20.90 19.96 6.81
CA ALA A 84 20.28 19.66 5.53
C ALA A 84 19.70 18.23 5.55
N GLY A 85 18.51 18.04 5.00
CA GLY A 85 17.92 16.71 4.87
C GLY A 85 18.73 15.82 3.92
N LYS A 86 18.89 14.55 4.28
CA LYS A 86 19.61 13.56 3.45
C LYS A 86 18.77 13.04 2.28
N ALA A 87 17.45 13.17 2.36
CA ALA A 87 16.49 12.72 1.37
C ALA A 87 15.23 13.62 1.40
N LEU A 88 14.42 13.54 0.35
CA LEU A 88 13.21 14.33 0.22
C LEU A 88 12.02 13.67 0.94
N PRO A 89 11.06 14.46 1.46
CA PRO A 89 9.93 13.96 2.23
C PRO A 89 8.73 13.51 1.37
N ILE A 90 8.91 13.31 0.08
CA ILE A 90 7.84 12.97 -0.87
C ILE A 90 7.95 11.51 -1.29
N SER A 91 6.82 10.81 -1.33
CA SER A 91 6.74 9.41 -1.74
C SER A 91 6.03 9.16 -3.07
N CYS A 92 5.22 10.11 -3.54
CA CYS A 92 4.34 9.89 -4.69
C CYS A 92 4.62 10.87 -5.82
N PHE A 93 4.93 10.29 -7.00
CA PHE A 93 5.20 11.02 -8.23
C PHE A 93 4.39 10.42 -9.39
N LEU A 94 3.98 11.29 -10.32
CA LEU A 94 3.33 10.90 -11.55
C LEU A 94 4.13 11.49 -12.70
N THR A 95 4.58 10.64 -13.62
CA THR A 95 5.36 11.04 -14.78
C THR A 95 4.55 10.89 -16.06
N TYR A 96 4.92 11.67 -17.07
CA TYR A 96 4.42 11.59 -18.41
C TYR A 96 5.57 11.16 -19.35
N VAL A 97 5.28 10.30 -20.31
CA VAL A 97 6.27 9.79 -21.27
C VAL A 97 5.98 10.36 -22.66
N PRO A 98 6.73 11.37 -23.12
CA PRO A 98 6.58 11.91 -24.48
C PRO A 98 7.02 10.90 -25.55
N ASP A 99 6.34 10.88 -26.70
CA ASP A 99 6.69 10.04 -27.86
C ASP A 99 7.84 10.64 -28.69
N THR A 100 8.94 10.95 -28.03
CA THR A 100 10.20 11.39 -28.67
C THR A 100 11.37 10.64 -28.05
N LEU A 101 12.48 10.51 -28.78
CA LEU A 101 13.67 9.84 -28.25
C LEU A 101 14.21 10.56 -27.00
N GLU A 102 14.26 11.89 -27.06
CA GLU A 102 14.66 12.74 -25.94
C GLU A 102 13.75 12.52 -24.73
N GLY A 103 12.42 12.55 -24.95
CA GLY A 103 11.44 12.35 -23.88
C GLY A 103 11.53 10.98 -23.21
N LEU A 104 11.75 9.91 -23.96
CA LEU A 104 11.97 8.55 -23.44
C LEU A 104 13.24 8.46 -22.60
N ILE A 105 14.34 9.09 -23.04
CA ILE A 105 15.62 9.13 -22.32
C ILE A 105 15.48 9.96 -21.02
N GLU A 106 14.92 11.16 -21.14
CA GLU A 106 14.72 12.06 -19.98
C GLU A 106 13.81 11.45 -18.93
N HIS A 107 12.69 10.84 -19.36
CA HIS A 107 11.81 10.11 -18.45
C HIS A 107 12.56 9.04 -17.66
N THR A 108 13.37 8.21 -18.34
CA THR A 108 14.12 7.15 -17.67
C THR A 108 15.18 7.73 -16.72
N ALA A 109 15.82 8.83 -17.09
CA ALA A 109 16.80 9.52 -16.23
C ALA A 109 16.13 10.10 -14.97
N GLU A 110 15.02 10.82 -15.12
CA GLU A 110 14.26 11.37 -13.99
C GLU A 110 13.76 10.27 -13.07
N LEU A 111 13.18 9.19 -13.64
CA LEU A 111 12.67 8.04 -12.89
C LEU A 111 13.72 7.40 -11.97
N ARG A 112 14.96 7.26 -12.46
CA ARG A 112 16.08 6.74 -11.65
C ARG A 112 16.35 7.63 -10.44
N TRP A 113 16.34 8.95 -10.61
CA TRP A 113 16.51 9.90 -9.51
C TRP A 113 15.35 9.82 -8.51
N LEU A 114 14.11 9.80 -8.99
CA LEU A 114 12.92 9.65 -8.13
C LEU A 114 12.97 8.36 -7.32
N SER A 115 13.37 7.25 -7.95
CA SER A 115 13.51 5.95 -7.30
C SER A 115 14.58 5.96 -6.19
N VAL A 116 15.77 6.50 -6.46
CA VAL A 116 16.85 6.61 -5.46
C VAL A 116 16.44 7.51 -4.29
N MET A 117 15.62 8.53 -4.53
CA MET A 117 15.08 9.42 -3.49
C MET A 117 13.91 8.80 -2.71
N GLY A 118 13.45 7.59 -3.10
CA GLY A 118 12.44 6.81 -2.38
C GLY A 118 11.01 7.05 -2.82
N GLY A 119 10.83 7.67 -3.98
CA GLY A 119 9.52 7.87 -4.57
C GLY A 119 8.96 6.62 -5.24
N GLY A 120 7.69 6.32 -5.00
CA GLY A 120 6.90 5.46 -5.87
C GLY A 120 6.38 6.27 -7.06
N VAL A 121 6.45 5.72 -8.25
CA VAL A 121 6.14 6.47 -9.47
C VAL A 121 5.05 5.78 -10.28
N GLY A 122 4.05 6.55 -10.72
CA GLY A 122 3.14 6.14 -11.79
C GLY A 122 3.54 6.84 -13.09
N GLY A 123 3.60 6.13 -14.20
CA GLY A 123 3.98 6.71 -15.48
C GLY A 123 3.00 6.42 -16.60
N HIS A 124 2.63 7.46 -17.33
CA HIS A 124 1.67 7.40 -18.43
C HIS A 124 2.39 7.13 -19.77
N TRP A 125 2.04 6.00 -20.41
CA TRP A 125 2.68 5.49 -21.63
C TRP A 125 1.80 5.58 -22.88
N SER A 126 0.58 6.09 -22.77
CA SER A 126 -0.43 6.01 -23.83
C SER A 126 -0.12 6.85 -25.07
N ASP A 127 0.74 7.87 -24.93
CA ASP A 127 1.13 8.70 -26.05
C ASP A 127 2.35 8.15 -26.83
N VAL A 128 3.02 7.12 -26.29
CA VAL A 128 4.09 6.42 -27.00
C VAL A 128 3.49 5.61 -28.14
N ARG A 129 4.00 5.82 -29.35
CA ARG A 129 3.49 5.19 -30.58
C ARG A 129 3.45 3.67 -30.51
N THR A 130 2.46 3.09 -31.18
CA THR A 130 2.29 1.64 -31.29
C THR A 130 3.41 0.97 -32.09
N VAL A 131 3.49 -0.36 -31.98
CA VAL A 131 4.38 -1.22 -32.78
C VAL A 131 4.14 -0.99 -34.26
N SER A 132 5.24 -0.84 -35.02
CA SER A 132 5.26 -0.73 -36.49
C SER A 132 6.58 -1.26 -37.03
N ASP A 133 6.78 -1.21 -38.38
CA ASP A 133 8.04 -1.62 -39.03
C ASP A 133 9.25 -0.81 -38.53
N VAL A 134 9.03 0.40 -37.98
CA VAL A 134 10.09 1.33 -37.58
C VAL A 134 10.06 1.67 -36.08
N ALA A 135 9.07 1.19 -35.33
CA ALA A 135 8.90 1.48 -33.90
C ALA A 135 8.58 0.21 -33.11
N PRO A 136 9.28 -0.04 -31.98
CA PRO A 136 9.07 -1.25 -31.18
C PRO A 136 7.84 -1.19 -30.27
N GLY A 137 7.11 -0.06 -30.24
CA GLY A 137 6.03 0.19 -29.28
C GLY A 137 6.53 0.47 -27.86
N PRO A 138 5.63 0.66 -26.88
CA PRO A 138 5.99 1.02 -25.50
C PRO A 138 6.64 -0.13 -24.71
N MET A 139 6.31 -1.39 -25.01
CA MET A 139 6.69 -2.53 -24.16
C MET A 139 8.19 -2.72 -23.93
N PRO A 140 9.10 -2.59 -24.93
CA PRO A 140 10.53 -2.69 -24.69
C PRO A 140 11.09 -1.59 -23.78
N PHE A 141 10.52 -0.38 -23.84
CA PHE A 141 10.90 0.70 -22.93
C PHE A 141 10.39 0.45 -21.50
N ILE A 142 9.17 -0.08 -21.35
CA ILE A 142 8.63 -0.51 -20.04
C ILE A 142 9.50 -1.63 -19.46
N HIS A 143 10.00 -2.56 -20.28
CA HIS A 143 10.95 -3.59 -19.84
C HIS A 143 12.27 -2.98 -19.31
N THR A 144 12.76 -1.90 -19.94
CA THR A 144 13.93 -1.18 -19.42
C THR A 144 13.66 -0.58 -18.04
N VAL A 145 12.47 0.00 -17.83
CA VAL A 145 12.05 0.51 -16.51
C VAL A 145 11.95 -0.62 -15.48
N ASP A 146 11.52 -1.81 -15.86
CA ASP A 146 11.50 -3.00 -14.97
C ASP A 146 12.91 -3.31 -14.42
N ALA A 147 13.91 -3.30 -15.28
CA ALA A 147 15.31 -3.49 -14.88
C ALA A 147 15.83 -2.34 -14.00
N ASP A 148 15.48 -1.10 -14.33
CA ASP A 148 15.86 0.08 -13.55
C ASP A 148 15.31 0.02 -12.10
N MET A 149 14.07 -0.43 -11.91
CA MET A 149 13.47 -0.53 -10.57
C MET A 149 14.16 -1.58 -9.69
N ILE A 150 14.78 -2.59 -10.28
CA ILE A 150 15.61 -3.55 -9.55
C ILE A 150 16.95 -2.94 -9.17
N ALA A 151 17.56 -2.14 -10.07
CA ALA A 151 18.90 -1.57 -9.92
C ALA A 151 18.92 -0.36 -9.00
N TYR A 152 18.01 0.61 -9.22
CA TYR A 152 17.96 1.88 -8.50
C TYR A 152 17.06 1.78 -7.26
N ARG A 153 17.66 1.49 -6.11
CA ARG A 153 16.96 1.25 -4.84
C ARG A 153 17.20 2.38 -3.86
N GLN A 154 16.21 2.66 -3.02
CA GLN A 154 16.39 3.52 -1.86
C GLN A 154 16.96 2.71 -0.70
N GLY A 155 18.24 2.91 -0.37
CA GLY A 155 18.89 2.26 0.77
C GLY A 155 18.94 0.73 0.67
N LYS A 156 19.06 0.06 1.83
CA LYS A 156 19.20 -1.40 1.89
C LYS A 156 17.89 -2.18 1.80
N THR A 157 16.75 -1.54 1.95
CA THR A 157 15.47 -2.20 2.27
C THR A 157 14.33 -1.92 1.29
N ARG A 158 14.40 -0.87 0.46
CA ARG A 158 13.33 -0.52 -0.49
C ARG A 158 13.80 -0.74 -1.93
N LYS A 159 13.05 -1.55 -2.69
CA LYS A 159 13.18 -1.63 -4.15
C LYS A 159 12.54 -0.39 -4.77
N GLY A 160 13.00 0.01 -5.96
CA GLY A 160 12.27 0.95 -6.79
C GLY A 160 10.90 0.36 -7.13
N SER A 161 9.88 1.18 -7.20
CA SER A 161 8.52 0.74 -7.46
C SER A 161 7.84 1.66 -8.46
N TYR A 162 7.22 1.06 -9.48
CA TYR A 162 6.63 1.78 -10.60
C TYR A 162 5.35 1.10 -11.08
N ALA A 163 4.33 1.91 -11.40
CA ALA A 163 3.12 1.46 -12.10
C ALA A 163 3.05 2.10 -13.47
N ALA A 164 3.01 1.29 -14.52
CA ALA A 164 2.78 1.76 -15.88
C ALA A 164 1.29 1.93 -16.13
N TYR A 165 0.88 3.09 -16.64
CA TYR A 165 -0.48 3.43 -17.02
C TYR A 165 -0.63 3.47 -18.54
N MET A 166 -1.67 2.82 -19.06
CA MET A 166 -1.98 2.82 -20.49
C MET A 166 -3.49 3.00 -20.72
N ASP A 167 -3.85 3.81 -21.70
CA ASP A 167 -5.25 4.01 -22.09
C ASP A 167 -5.81 2.74 -22.74
N ILE A 168 -7.05 2.42 -22.39
CA ILE A 168 -7.77 1.26 -22.94
C ILE A 168 -7.86 1.29 -24.49
N SER A 169 -7.79 2.47 -25.09
CA SER A 169 -7.84 2.66 -26.53
C SER A 169 -6.50 2.49 -27.25
N HIS A 170 -5.39 2.25 -26.52
CA HIS A 170 -4.08 2.07 -27.14
C HIS A 170 -4.02 0.76 -27.95
N PRO A 171 -3.45 0.74 -29.18
CA PRO A 171 -3.40 -0.48 -29.99
C PRO A 171 -2.65 -1.65 -29.32
N ASP A 172 -1.64 -1.38 -28.50
CA ASP A 172 -0.84 -2.39 -27.82
C ASP A 172 -1.43 -2.82 -26.46
N ILE A 173 -2.68 -2.44 -26.14
CA ILE A 173 -3.31 -2.71 -24.84
C ILE A 173 -3.35 -4.21 -24.48
N ILE A 174 -3.53 -5.10 -25.46
CA ILE A 174 -3.58 -6.55 -25.24
C ILE A 174 -2.22 -7.08 -24.79
N GLU A 175 -1.14 -6.56 -25.36
CA GLU A 175 0.22 -6.92 -24.95
C GLU A 175 0.53 -6.37 -23.56
N PHE A 176 0.17 -5.11 -23.32
CA PHE A 176 0.33 -4.47 -22.02
C PHE A 176 -0.39 -5.22 -20.88
N LEU A 177 -1.60 -5.72 -21.12
CA LEU A 177 -2.33 -6.58 -20.16
C LEU A 177 -1.54 -7.85 -19.77
N ASN A 178 -0.75 -8.35 -20.69
CA ASN A 178 0.04 -9.59 -20.49
C ASN A 178 1.45 -9.32 -19.96
N MET A 179 1.83 -8.09 -19.68
CA MET A 179 3.22 -7.74 -19.33
C MET A 179 3.74 -8.49 -18.10
N ARG A 180 2.87 -8.82 -17.14
CA ARG A 180 3.22 -9.54 -15.92
C ARG A 180 3.06 -11.05 -16.01
N ILE A 181 2.63 -11.59 -17.14
CA ILE A 181 2.50 -13.03 -17.34
C ILE A 181 3.83 -13.57 -17.88
N PRO A 182 4.52 -14.49 -17.15
CA PRO A 182 5.89 -14.90 -17.46
C PRO A 182 5.97 -15.93 -18.62
N THR A 183 5.17 -15.73 -19.67
CA THR A 183 5.14 -16.57 -20.87
C THR A 183 5.33 -15.71 -22.11
N GLY A 184 6.07 -16.21 -23.11
CA GLY A 184 6.38 -15.51 -24.35
C GLY A 184 7.75 -14.82 -24.32
N ASP A 185 7.92 -13.78 -25.13
CA ASP A 185 9.17 -13.04 -25.23
C ASP A 185 9.45 -12.23 -23.96
N VAL A 186 10.52 -12.58 -23.25
CA VAL A 186 10.93 -11.97 -21.99
C VAL A 186 11.25 -10.47 -22.14
N GLN A 187 11.78 -10.06 -23.29
CA GLN A 187 12.12 -8.65 -23.55
C GLN A 187 10.88 -7.75 -23.67
N ARG A 188 9.70 -8.35 -23.76
CA ARG A 188 8.40 -7.66 -23.83
C ARG A 188 7.58 -7.89 -22.54
N LYS A 189 8.26 -8.21 -21.43
CA LYS A 189 7.65 -8.44 -20.11
C LYS A 189 8.23 -7.47 -19.08
N ALA A 190 7.43 -7.18 -18.05
CA ALA A 190 7.82 -6.36 -16.92
C ALA A 190 7.23 -7.00 -15.65
N LEU A 191 7.96 -7.97 -15.11
CA LEU A 191 7.44 -8.83 -14.03
C LEU A 191 7.51 -8.20 -12.65
N ASN A 192 8.36 -7.16 -12.48
CA ASN A 192 8.55 -6.44 -11.21
C ASN A 192 7.80 -5.12 -11.15
N LEU A 193 7.18 -4.69 -12.25
CA LEU A 193 6.35 -3.49 -12.30
C LEU A 193 4.88 -3.83 -12.08
N HIS A 194 4.14 -2.81 -11.67
CA HIS A 194 2.69 -2.84 -11.67
C HIS A 194 2.14 -2.28 -12.98
N ASN A 195 0.93 -2.66 -13.35
CA ASN A 195 0.24 -2.11 -14.49
C ASN A 195 -1.16 -1.59 -14.12
N ALA A 196 -1.57 -0.56 -14.81
CA ALA A 196 -2.84 0.10 -14.63
C ALA A 196 -3.44 0.50 -15.99
N ILE A 197 -4.75 0.47 -16.12
CA ILE A 197 -5.45 0.84 -17.34
C ILE A 197 -6.31 2.07 -17.07
N ASN A 198 -6.13 3.11 -17.89
CA ASN A 198 -7.06 4.22 -17.96
C ASN A 198 -8.30 3.78 -18.73
N ILE A 199 -9.42 3.71 -18.05
CA ILE A 199 -10.72 3.30 -18.60
C ILE A 199 -11.59 4.52 -18.83
N THR A 200 -12.10 4.67 -20.07
CA THR A 200 -12.98 5.75 -20.46
C THR A 200 -14.46 5.37 -20.28
N ASP A 201 -15.31 6.37 -20.15
CA ASP A 201 -16.75 6.19 -20.14
C ASP A 201 -17.25 5.60 -21.47
N GLU A 202 -16.65 6.01 -22.60
CA GLU A 202 -16.91 5.46 -23.94
C GLU A 202 -16.73 3.92 -23.95
N PHE A 203 -15.61 3.44 -23.40
CA PHE A 203 -15.35 2.00 -23.32
C PHE A 203 -16.37 1.29 -22.42
N MET A 204 -16.69 1.84 -21.25
CA MET A 204 -17.64 1.23 -20.32
C MET A 204 -19.07 1.19 -20.87
N GLU A 205 -19.47 2.22 -21.62
CA GLU A 205 -20.77 2.19 -22.34
C GLU A 205 -20.75 1.15 -23.47
N ALA A 206 -19.64 1.01 -24.22
CA ALA A 206 -19.49 -0.04 -25.22
C ALA A 206 -19.58 -1.45 -24.59
N VAL A 207 -18.98 -1.67 -23.42
CA VAL A 207 -19.09 -2.93 -22.65
C VAL A 207 -20.55 -3.21 -22.30
N LYS A 208 -21.27 -2.22 -21.81
CA LYS A 208 -22.68 -2.33 -21.41
C LYS A 208 -23.58 -2.66 -22.59
N GLN A 209 -23.35 -2.00 -23.72
CA GLN A 209 -24.11 -2.22 -24.96
C GLN A 209 -23.70 -3.51 -25.70
N GLY A 210 -22.50 -4.05 -25.44
CA GLY A 210 -21.93 -5.17 -26.19
C GLY A 210 -21.54 -4.80 -27.62
N SER A 211 -21.06 -3.58 -27.79
CA SER A 211 -20.59 -3.06 -29.08
C SER A 211 -19.09 -3.23 -29.26
N SER A 212 -18.61 -2.95 -30.47
CA SER A 212 -17.18 -2.81 -30.75
C SER A 212 -16.62 -1.54 -30.13
N PHE A 213 -15.32 -1.55 -29.86
CA PHE A 213 -14.56 -0.43 -29.35
C PHE A 213 -13.27 -0.27 -30.18
N ASP A 214 -12.99 0.95 -30.59
CA ASP A 214 -11.86 1.25 -31.47
C ASP A 214 -10.55 1.45 -30.68
N LEU A 215 -9.52 0.74 -31.11
CA LEU A 215 -8.14 1.00 -30.72
C LEU A 215 -7.54 2.04 -31.66
N ARG A 216 -6.98 3.13 -31.11
CA ARG A 216 -6.60 4.32 -31.85
C ARG A 216 -5.11 4.63 -31.71
N ASP A 217 -4.50 4.97 -32.83
CA ASP A 217 -3.12 5.49 -32.82
C ASP A 217 -3.00 6.69 -31.90
N PRO A 218 -1.99 6.73 -31.02
CA PRO A 218 -1.81 7.84 -30.09
C PRO A 218 -1.60 9.20 -30.79
N LYS A 219 -0.90 9.19 -31.94
CA LYS A 219 -0.46 10.40 -32.62
C LYS A 219 -1.57 11.09 -33.42
N ASP A 220 -2.28 10.35 -34.26
CA ASP A 220 -3.26 10.91 -35.21
C ASP A 220 -4.70 10.49 -34.93
N ARG A 221 -4.91 9.67 -33.87
CA ARG A 221 -6.20 9.14 -33.43
C ARG A 221 -6.91 8.26 -34.48
N SER A 222 -6.20 7.86 -35.55
CA SER A 222 -6.73 6.93 -36.55
C SER A 222 -7.04 5.57 -35.90
N VAL A 223 -8.11 4.94 -36.36
CA VAL A 223 -8.48 3.59 -35.91
C VAL A 223 -7.48 2.59 -36.50
N LYS A 224 -6.79 1.85 -35.63
CA LYS A 224 -5.85 0.79 -36.01
C LYS A 224 -6.49 -0.58 -35.97
N ASP A 225 -7.39 -0.79 -35.01
CA ASP A 225 -8.13 -2.03 -34.84
C ASP A 225 -9.46 -1.75 -34.13
N SER A 226 -10.37 -2.70 -34.16
CA SER A 226 -11.66 -2.63 -33.48
C SER A 226 -11.95 -3.95 -32.78
N VAL A 227 -12.15 -3.90 -31.47
CA VAL A 227 -12.30 -5.08 -30.63
C VAL A 227 -13.70 -5.16 -30.03
N ASP A 228 -14.16 -6.36 -29.68
CA ASP A 228 -15.36 -6.56 -28.88
C ASP A 228 -15.10 -6.04 -27.45
N ALA A 229 -15.82 -5.00 -27.04
CA ALA A 229 -15.62 -4.35 -25.75
C ALA A 229 -15.87 -5.30 -24.57
N ARG A 230 -16.87 -6.21 -24.66
CA ARG A 230 -17.14 -7.19 -23.59
C ARG A 230 -16.02 -8.20 -23.43
N LYS A 231 -15.50 -8.72 -24.55
CA LYS A 231 -14.38 -9.67 -24.51
C LYS A 231 -13.11 -9.03 -23.95
N LEU A 232 -12.82 -7.77 -24.29
CA LEU A 232 -11.70 -7.05 -23.72
C LEU A 232 -11.90 -6.82 -22.20
N TRP A 233 -13.10 -6.44 -21.79
CA TRP A 233 -13.44 -6.29 -20.37
C TRP A 233 -13.33 -7.60 -19.59
N GLU A 234 -13.88 -8.69 -20.12
CA GLU A 234 -13.75 -10.03 -19.53
C GLU A 234 -12.30 -10.41 -19.34
N ARG A 235 -11.44 -10.16 -20.34
CA ARG A 235 -9.99 -10.41 -20.25
C ARG A 235 -9.33 -9.56 -19.15
N ILE A 236 -9.70 -8.30 -19.00
CA ILE A 236 -9.21 -7.44 -17.93
C ILE A 236 -9.59 -8.04 -16.56
N ILE A 237 -10.85 -8.37 -16.35
CA ILE A 237 -11.34 -8.95 -15.09
C ILE A 237 -10.67 -10.29 -14.78
N GLU A 238 -10.52 -11.17 -15.77
CA GLU A 238 -9.83 -12.44 -15.60
C GLU A 238 -8.34 -12.26 -15.24
N THR A 239 -7.67 -11.29 -15.87
CA THR A 239 -6.29 -10.96 -15.55
C THR A 239 -6.18 -10.42 -14.13
N ARG A 240 -7.07 -9.50 -13.72
CA ARG A 240 -7.14 -8.99 -12.35
C ARG A 240 -7.37 -10.11 -11.33
N PHE A 241 -8.30 -11.00 -11.62
CA PHE A 241 -8.62 -12.12 -10.72
C PHE A 241 -7.44 -13.09 -10.54
N ARG A 242 -6.65 -13.28 -11.58
CA ARG A 242 -5.49 -14.19 -11.57
C ARG A 242 -4.23 -13.57 -10.96
N THR A 243 -3.98 -12.27 -11.21
CA THR A 243 -2.73 -11.58 -10.85
C THR A 243 -2.89 -10.50 -9.78
N GLY A 244 -4.12 -10.06 -9.46
CA GLY A 244 -4.41 -8.89 -8.63
C GLY A 244 -4.46 -7.58 -9.43
N GLU A 245 -3.93 -7.54 -10.63
CA GLU A 245 -3.75 -6.39 -11.51
C GLU A 245 -4.28 -6.65 -12.92
N PRO A 246 -4.44 -5.66 -13.80
CA PRO A 246 -4.08 -4.23 -13.68
C PRO A 246 -4.96 -3.46 -12.70
N TYR A 247 -4.49 -2.32 -12.17
CA TYR A 247 -5.37 -1.35 -11.53
C TYR A 247 -6.32 -0.76 -12.57
N LEU A 248 -7.51 -0.37 -12.13
CA LEU A 248 -8.46 0.34 -12.98
C LEU A 248 -8.46 1.81 -12.59
N ASN A 249 -8.23 2.69 -13.55
CA ASN A 249 -8.27 4.12 -13.37
C ASN A 249 -9.38 4.70 -14.27
N PHE A 250 -10.47 5.17 -13.67
CA PHE A 250 -11.60 5.75 -14.40
C PHE A 250 -11.28 7.20 -14.76
N ILE A 251 -10.52 7.34 -15.85
CA ILE A 251 -9.84 8.58 -16.21
C ILE A 251 -10.78 9.75 -16.50
N ASP A 252 -11.96 9.48 -17.07
CA ASP A 252 -12.95 10.52 -17.34
C ASP A 252 -13.55 11.06 -16.04
N THR A 253 -13.81 10.19 -15.07
CA THR A 253 -14.26 10.60 -13.73
C THR A 253 -13.21 11.47 -13.05
N ALA A 254 -11.93 11.08 -13.11
CA ALA A 254 -10.84 11.87 -12.54
C ALA A 254 -10.75 13.27 -13.18
N ASN A 255 -10.83 13.35 -14.52
CA ASN A 255 -10.78 14.62 -15.23
C ASN A 255 -12.04 15.49 -15.04
N ARG A 256 -13.23 14.89 -14.86
CA ARG A 256 -14.44 15.66 -14.52
C ARG A 256 -14.30 16.40 -13.19
N ASP A 257 -13.59 15.81 -12.23
CA ASP A 257 -13.40 16.37 -10.89
C ASP A 257 -12.17 17.27 -10.77
N LEU A 258 -11.37 17.43 -11.83
CA LEU A 258 -10.23 18.34 -11.81
C LEU A 258 -10.70 19.77 -11.48
N PRO A 259 -10.02 20.50 -10.56
CA PRO A 259 -10.35 21.89 -10.24
C PRO A 259 -10.44 22.78 -11.47
N GLN A 260 -11.46 23.65 -11.53
CA GLN A 260 -11.72 24.49 -12.70
C GLN A 260 -10.51 25.33 -13.14
N PRO A 261 -9.72 25.97 -12.22
CA PRO A 261 -8.54 26.72 -12.65
C PRO A 261 -7.51 25.87 -13.42
N LEU A 262 -7.36 24.60 -13.05
CA LEU A 262 -6.44 23.68 -13.76
C LEU A 262 -6.99 23.29 -15.15
N LYS A 263 -8.33 23.12 -15.27
CA LYS A 263 -8.97 22.91 -16.59
C LYS A 263 -8.80 24.14 -17.49
N ASP A 264 -9.00 25.33 -16.95
CA ASP A 264 -8.85 26.59 -17.67
C ASP A 264 -7.40 26.82 -18.12
N ALA A 265 -6.43 26.30 -17.38
CA ALA A 265 -5.03 26.25 -17.76
C ALA A 265 -4.72 25.15 -18.80
N GLY A 266 -5.70 24.39 -19.27
CA GLY A 266 -5.55 23.32 -20.27
C GLY A 266 -4.88 22.05 -19.71
N LEU A 267 -4.82 21.90 -18.40
CA LEU A 267 -4.19 20.75 -17.75
C LEU A 267 -5.12 19.53 -17.73
N LYS A 268 -4.52 18.34 -17.80
CA LYS A 268 -5.24 17.06 -17.85
C LYS A 268 -4.56 16.02 -16.97
N ILE A 269 -5.37 15.22 -16.28
CA ILE A 269 -4.92 14.01 -15.61
C ILE A 269 -4.74 12.92 -16.65
N ASN A 270 -3.53 12.37 -16.75
CA ASN A 270 -3.18 11.33 -17.71
C ASN A 270 -3.01 9.94 -17.08
N GLY A 271 -2.94 9.86 -15.76
CA GLY A 271 -2.78 8.62 -15.01
C GLY A 271 -2.88 8.85 -13.52
N SER A 272 -2.31 7.95 -12.74
CA SER A 272 -2.24 8.05 -11.30
C SER A 272 -0.84 7.65 -10.81
N ASN A 273 -0.61 7.68 -9.49
CA ASN A 273 0.62 7.22 -8.87
C ASN A 273 0.68 5.68 -8.77
N LEU A 274 1.70 5.20 -8.08
CA LEU A 274 1.92 3.77 -7.84
C LEU A 274 0.73 3.05 -7.17
N CYS A 275 0.00 3.73 -6.28
CA CYS A 275 -1.10 3.14 -5.51
C CYS A 275 -2.50 3.61 -5.94
N ASN A 276 -2.59 4.30 -7.08
CA ASN A 276 -3.85 4.70 -7.75
C ASN A 276 -4.77 5.63 -6.95
N GLU A 277 -4.21 6.43 -6.01
CA GLU A 277 -4.99 7.42 -5.26
C GLU A 277 -4.72 8.87 -5.66
N ILE A 278 -3.60 9.15 -6.32
CA ILE A 278 -3.21 10.51 -6.69
C ILE A 278 -3.66 10.80 -8.12
N HIS A 279 -4.52 11.80 -8.27
CA HIS A 279 -5.06 12.21 -9.57
C HIS A 279 -4.71 13.68 -9.81
N LEU A 280 -3.55 13.90 -10.41
CA LEU A 280 -2.96 15.20 -10.69
C LEU A 280 -2.55 15.30 -12.17
N PRO A 281 -2.56 16.51 -12.74
CA PRO A 281 -2.17 16.70 -14.13
C PRO A 281 -0.68 16.44 -14.35
N THR A 282 -0.37 15.84 -15.49
CA THR A 282 1.00 15.60 -15.97
C THR A 282 1.12 15.97 -17.45
N ASP A 283 2.28 16.43 -17.86
CA ASP A 283 2.64 16.68 -19.25
C ASP A 283 4.16 16.59 -19.43
N ALA A 284 4.68 16.98 -20.60
CA ALA A 284 6.11 16.95 -20.90
C ALA A 284 6.96 17.79 -19.93
N ASP A 285 6.39 18.85 -19.34
CA ASP A 285 7.06 19.77 -18.44
C ASP A 285 6.71 19.54 -16.97
N ARG A 286 5.76 18.61 -16.68
CA ARG A 286 5.21 18.36 -15.35
C ARG A 286 5.34 16.90 -14.92
N THR A 287 6.08 16.69 -13.85
CA THR A 287 5.99 15.48 -13.01
C THR A 287 5.19 15.84 -11.77
N ALA A 288 3.99 15.28 -11.64
CA ALA A 288 3.12 15.64 -10.53
C ALA A 288 3.66 15.07 -9.20
N VAL A 289 3.41 15.83 -8.13
CA VAL A 289 3.92 15.55 -6.78
C VAL A 289 2.78 15.61 -5.79
N CYS A 290 2.67 14.61 -4.91
CA CYS A 290 1.74 14.66 -3.79
C CYS A 290 2.45 14.38 -2.46
N CYS A 291 2.16 15.23 -1.47
CA CYS A 291 2.62 15.10 -0.11
C CYS A 291 1.51 14.50 0.76
N LEU A 292 1.80 13.39 1.43
CA LEU A 292 0.80 12.59 2.15
C LEU A 292 1.05 12.56 3.66
N SER A 293 -0.03 12.43 4.42
CA SER A 293 -0.09 11.96 5.81
C SER A 293 -1.53 11.56 6.12
N SER A 294 -1.76 10.73 7.15
CA SER A 294 -3.08 10.15 7.36
C SER A 294 -3.57 10.28 8.79
N LEU A 295 -4.81 10.77 8.94
CA LEU A 295 -5.58 10.77 10.18
C LEU A 295 -5.91 9.34 10.60
N ASN A 296 -5.91 9.07 11.90
CA ASN A 296 -6.41 7.82 12.44
C ASN A 296 -7.86 7.98 12.92
N LEU A 297 -8.78 7.49 12.13
CA LEU A 297 -10.22 7.61 12.38
C LEU A 297 -10.67 6.87 13.64
N GLU A 298 -9.95 5.85 14.08
CA GLU A 298 -10.22 5.16 15.34
C GLU A 298 -10.30 6.11 16.54
N TYR A 299 -9.57 7.22 16.48
CA TYR A 299 -9.55 8.28 17.49
C TYR A 299 -10.39 9.51 17.10
N TYR A 300 -11.34 9.36 16.16
CA TYR A 300 -12.18 10.46 15.68
C TYR A 300 -12.85 11.23 16.81
N ASP A 301 -13.43 10.52 17.79
CA ASP A 301 -14.11 11.15 18.94
C ASP A 301 -13.17 12.00 19.79
N ASP A 302 -11.88 11.63 19.83
CA ASP A 302 -10.87 12.32 20.64
C ASP A 302 -10.36 13.58 19.96
N TRP A 303 -10.34 13.61 18.61
CA TRP A 303 -9.71 14.70 17.88
C TRP A 303 -10.66 15.58 17.06
N LYS A 304 -11.89 15.17 16.81
CA LYS A 304 -12.84 15.88 15.92
C LYS A 304 -13.09 17.34 16.28
N ASP A 305 -13.01 17.69 17.57
CA ASP A 305 -13.24 19.05 18.10
C ASP A 305 -11.91 19.82 18.33
N THR A 306 -10.81 19.35 17.74
CA THR A 306 -9.47 19.97 17.80
C THR A 306 -9.10 20.59 16.46
N SER A 307 -7.98 21.31 16.41
CA SER A 307 -7.43 21.87 15.16
C SER A 307 -6.63 20.89 14.30
N ILE A 308 -6.64 19.59 14.60
CA ILE A 308 -5.73 18.62 13.96
C ILE A 308 -5.80 18.65 12.43
N VAL A 309 -6.99 18.70 11.84
CA VAL A 309 -7.13 18.70 10.37
C VAL A 309 -6.47 19.92 9.76
N ARG A 310 -6.70 21.10 10.32
CA ARG A 310 -6.08 22.38 9.90
C ARG A 310 -4.57 22.34 10.08
N ASP A 311 -4.12 21.90 11.24
CA ASP A 311 -2.69 21.77 11.54
C ASP A 311 -1.98 20.81 10.56
N LEU A 312 -2.62 19.72 10.16
CA LEU A 312 -2.07 18.77 9.19
C LEU A 312 -2.04 19.36 7.76
N VAL A 313 -3.04 20.13 7.34
CA VAL A 313 -3.01 20.83 6.05
C VAL A 313 -1.84 21.84 6.02
N ARG A 314 -1.67 22.63 7.07
CA ARG A 314 -0.55 23.57 7.23
C ARG A 314 0.80 22.85 7.23
N MET A 315 0.88 21.75 7.95
CA MET A 315 2.07 20.88 7.97
C MET A 315 2.43 20.37 6.57
N LEU A 316 1.46 19.85 5.82
CA LEU A 316 1.70 19.31 4.47
C LEU A 316 2.10 20.41 3.48
N ASP A 317 1.55 21.63 3.59
CA ASP A 317 2.03 22.79 2.80
C ASP A 317 3.48 23.16 3.15
N ASN A 318 3.88 23.06 4.43
CA ASN A 318 5.27 23.27 4.85
C ASN A 318 6.22 22.19 4.33
N VAL A 319 5.81 20.91 4.35
CA VAL A 319 6.57 19.81 3.76
C VAL A 319 6.78 20.02 2.26
N LEU A 320 5.74 20.48 1.58
CA LEU A 320 5.79 20.78 0.14
C LEU A 320 6.71 21.97 -0.15
N GLU A 321 6.67 23.02 0.68
CA GLU A 321 7.61 24.16 0.56
C GLU A 321 9.05 23.69 0.69
N TYR A 322 9.34 22.86 1.71
CA TYR A 322 10.68 22.28 1.88
C TYR A 322 11.11 21.48 0.65
N PHE A 323 10.21 20.69 0.05
CA PHE A 323 10.50 19.97 -1.20
C PHE A 323 10.85 20.93 -2.33
N ILE A 324 10.07 21.98 -2.54
CA ILE A 324 10.28 22.98 -3.60
C ILE A 324 11.63 23.66 -3.45
N GLU A 325 12.01 24.01 -2.20
CA GLU A 325 13.28 24.68 -1.90
C GLU A 325 14.51 23.78 -2.05
N ASN A 326 14.36 22.45 -1.82
CA ASN A 326 15.49 21.53 -1.70
C ASN A 326 15.55 20.46 -2.82
N ALA A 327 14.56 20.39 -3.71
CA ALA A 327 14.57 19.44 -4.82
C ALA A 327 15.69 19.78 -5.81
N PRO A 328 16.55 18.81 -6.19
CA PRO A 328 17.66 19.04 -7.10
C PRO A 328 17.16 19.26 -8.56
N ASP A 329 18.02 19.82 -9.39
CA ASP A 329 17.70 20.07 -10.81
C ASP A 329 17.44 18.80 -11.62
N SER A 330 17.95 17.64 -11.17
CA SER A 330 17.67 16.33 -11.77
C SER A 330 16.19 15.92 -11.77
N ILE A 331 15.36 16.58 -10.92
CA ILE A 331 13.90 16.41 -10.85
C ILE A 331 13.19 17.77 -10.95
N SER A 332 13.68 18.62 -11.84
CA SER A 332 13.16 19.99 -12.03
C SER A 332 11.68 20.02 -12.43
N ARG A 333 11.19 19.03 -13.20
CA ARG A 333 9.77 18.91 -13.57
C ARG A 333 8.88 18.67 -12.34
N ALA A 334 9.35 17.86 -11.38
CA ALA A 334 8.64 17.63 -10.13
C ALA A 334 8.62 18.90 -9.25
N ARG A 335 9.76 19.61 -9.14
CA ARG A 335 9.84 20.90 -8.45
C ARG A 335 8.91 21.94 -9.08
N TYR A 336 8.89 22.02 -10.41
CA TYR A 336 8.02 22.93 -11.16
C TYR A 336 6.55 22.66 -10.89
N SER A 337 6.10 21.42 -11.04
CA SER A 337 4.71 21.02 -10.77
C SER A 337 4.31 21.31 -9.33
N ALA A 338 5.13 20.91 -8.35
CA ALA A 338 4.89 21.16 -6.94
C ALA A 338 4.70 22.66 -6.61
N ALA A 339 5.54 23.54 -7.21
CA ALA A 339 5.46 24.97 -7.00
C ALA A 339 4.18 25.58 -7.58
N ARG A 340 3.71 25.08 -8.72
CA ARG A 340 2.55 25.62 -9.43
C ARG A 340 1.21 25.15 -8.86
N GLU A 341 1.08 23.87 -8.53
CA GLU A 341 -0.17 23.27 -8.08
C GLU A 341 -0.31 23.22 -6.57
N ARG A 342 0.79 23.08 -5.84
CA ARG A 342 0.84 22.90 -4.38
C ARG A 342 -0.13 21.84 -3.87
N SER A 343 -0.22 20.72 -4.58
CA SER A 343 -1.12 19.62 -4.22
C SER A 343 -0.68 18.89 -2.96
N ILE A 344 -1.60 18.64 -2.05
CA ILE A 344 -1.42 17.81 -0.86
C ILE A 344 -2.46 16.69 -0.83
N GLY A 345 -2.19 15.62 -0.09
CA GLY A 345 -3.06 14.48 0.06
C GLY A 345 -3.23 14.08 1.52
N LEU A 346 -4.06 14.84 2.27
CA LEU A 346 -4.45 14.40 3.60
C LEU A 346 -5.35 13.17 3.49
N GLY A 347 -4.87 12.04 4.03
CA GLY A 347 -5.56 10.77 4.01
C GLY A 347 -6.17 10.37 5.35
N ALA A 348 -6.68 9.14 5.40
CA ALA A 348 -7.27 8.56 6.59
C ALA A 348 -6.98 7.05 6.66
N MET A 349 -6.88 6.52 7.88
CA MET A 349 -6.82 5.10 8.20
C MET A 349 -7.68 4.80 9.43
N GLY A 350 -7.93 3.54 9.70
CA GLY A 350 -8.65 3.15 10.91
C GLY A 350 -10.18 3.19 10.78
N PHE A 351 -10.74 3.22 9.57
CA PHE A 351 -12.20 3.28 9.40
C PHE A 351 -12.90 2.05 9.97
N HIS A 352 -12.44 0.84 9.66
CA HIS A 352 -13.04 -0.38 10.24
C HIS A 352 -12.83 -0.44 11.77
N SER A 353 -11.67 0.01 12.26
CA SER A 353 -11.42 0.09 13.71
C SER A 353 -12.37 1.08 14.41
N LEU A 354 -12.71 2.21 13.78
CA LEU A 354 -13.72 3.14 14.26
C LEU A 354 -15.10 2.46 14.38
N LEU A 355 -15.53 1.78 13.31
CA LEU A 355 -16.81 1.07 13.30
C LEU A 355 -16.86 0.01 14.42
N GLN A 356 -15.81 -0.81 14.54
CA GLN A 356 -15.73 -1.84 15.59
C GLN A 356 -15.69 -1.27 17.00
N LYS A 357 -15.01 -0.14 17.21
CA LYS A 357 -15.00 0.61 18.48
C LYS A 357 -16.42 1.00 18.91
N HIS A 358 -17.26 1.37 17.96
CA HIS A 358 -18.65 1.75 18.20
C HIS A 358 -19.65 0.59 18.12
N GLY A 359 -19.19 -0.64 17.92
CA GLY A 359 -20.08 -1.79 17.77
C GLY A 359 -20.94 -1.74 16.50
N VAL A 360 -20.44 -1.12 15.43
CA VAL A 360 -21.14 -0.92 14.16
C VAL A 360 -20.64 -1.91 13.13
N ALA A 361 -21.56 -2.64 12.49
CA ALA A 361 -21.22 -3.53 11.39
C ALA A 361 -20.90 -2.71 10.12
N TRP A 362 -19.92 -3.18 9.34
CA TRP A 362 -19.54 -2.57 8.06
C TRP A 362 -20.72 -2.46 7.09
N GLU A 363 -21.51 -3.53 7.00
CA GLU A 363 -22.69 -3.63 6.14
C GLU A 363 -23.94 -3.05 6.83
N SER A 364 -23.92 -1.74 7.12
CA SER A 364 -25.02 -1.07 7.81
C SER A 364 -25.20 0.40 7.37
N GLU A 365 -26.43 0.90 7.46
CA GLU A 365 -26.71 2.32 7.19
C GLU A 365 -26.00 3.23 8.18
N LEU A 366 -25.87 2.81 9.44
CA LEU A 366 -25.14 3.58 10.45
C LEU A 366 -23.66 3.76 10.07
N ALA A 367 -23.04 2.73 9.46
CA ALA A 367 -21.67 2.87 8.95
C ALA A 367 -21.57 3.91 7.81
N LYS A 368 -22.60 4.01 6.96
CA LYS A 368 -22.68 5.06 5.91
C LYS A 368 -22.82 6.46 6.52
N GLU A 369 -23.64 6.61 7.53
CA GLU A 369 -23.81 7.89 8.24
C GLU A 369 -22.50 8.33 8.91
N ILE A 370 -21.80 7.42 9.60
CA ILE A 370 -20.49 7.69 10.20
C ILE A 370 -19.49 8.10 9.11
N ASN A 371 -19.45 7.37 7.99
CA ASN A 371 -18.59 7.67 6.85
C ASN A 371 -18.82 9.09 6.32
N ASP A 372 -20.08 9.46 6.09
CA ASP A 372 -20.45 10.79 5.59
C ASP A 372 -20.05 11.91 6.56
N VAL A 373 -20.38 11.78 7.84
CA VAL A 373 -20.07 12.78 8.88
C VAL A 373 -18.56 12.98 9.01
N VAL A 374 -17.79 11.90 9.10
CA VAL A 374 -16.34 11.96 9.29
C VAL A 374 -15.67 12.67 8.11
N PHE A 375 -15.93 12.24 6.87
CA PHE A 375 -15.26 12.83 5.70
C PHE A 375 -15.76 14.24 5.37
N LYS A 376 -17.02 14.56 5.65
CA LYS A 376 -17.54 15.92 5.56
C LYS A 376 -16.79 16.87 6.52
N THR A 377 -16.59 16.45 7.77
CA THR A 377 -15.84 17.23 8.76
C THR A 377 -14.40 17.46 8.31
N ILE A 378 -13.69 16.41 7.91
CA ILE A 378 -12.30 16.52 7.44
C ILE A 378 -12.22 17.49 6.25
N LYS A 379 -13.11 17.34 5.26
CA LYS A 379 -13.13 18.20 4.07
C LYS A 379 -13.39 19.67 4.43
N SER A 380 -14.35 19.94 5.28
CA SER A 380 -14.69 21.31 5.71
C SER A 380 -13.50 22.00 6.37
N GLU A 381 -12.86 21.34 7.33
CA GLU A 381 -11.70 21.88 8.05
C GLU A 381 -10.48 22.06 7.13
N ALA A 382 -10.26 21.12 6.20
CA ALA A 382 -9.17 21.21 5.23
C ALA A 382 -9.37 22.38 4.25
N VAL A 383 -10.60 22.63 3.81
CA VAL A 383 -10.93 23.79 2.95
C VAL A 383 -10.71 25.09 3.70
N THR A 384 -11.19 25.18 4.93
CA THR A 384 -10.97 26.37 5.77
C THR A 384 -9.48 26.71 5.90
N GLU A 385 -8.63 25.73 6.16
CA GLU A 385 -7.19 25.98 6.35
C GLU A 385 -6.49 26.37 5.05
N THR A 386 -6.81 25.74 3.91
CA THR A 386 -6.17 26.12 2.64
C THR A 386 -6.58 27.53 2.19
N GLU A 387 -7.77 28.01 2.56
CA GLU A 387 -8.23 29.38 2.33
C GLU A 387 -7.45 30.36 3.21
N LEU A 388 -7.31 30.08 4.51
CA LEU A 388 -6.47 30.87 5.43
C LEU A 388 -5.00 30.92 4.97
N LEU A 389 -4.46 29.79 4.50
CA LEU A 389 -3.10 29.74 3.96
C LEU A 389 -2.97 30.55 2.67
N ALA A 390 -4.01 30.64 1.84
CA ALA A 390 -3.99 31.50 0.65
C ALA A 390 -3.95 32.98 1.02
N GLU A 391 -4.69 33.41 2.05
CA GLU A 391 -4.62 34.76 2.58
C GLU A 391 -3.22 35.09 3.15
N GLU A 392 -2.62 34.13 3.87
CA GLU A 392 -1.31 34.26 4.52
C GLU A 392 -0.13 34.23 3.52
N ARG A 393 -0.19 33.32 2.52
CA ARG A 393 0.96 32.90 1.68
C ARG A 393 0.75 33.06 0.18
N GLY A 394 -0.44 33.48 -0.24
CA GLY A 394 -0.89 33.53 -1.63
C GLY A 394 -1.47 32.21 -2.14
N ALA A 395 -2.33 32.30 -3.15
CA ALA A 395 -2.92 31.15 -3.83
C ALA A 395 -1.87 30.37 -4.64
N TYR A 396 -2.21 29.12 -5.02
CA TYR A 396 -1.36 28.35 -5.91
C TYR A 396 -1.30 28.98 -7.31
N LEU A 397 -0.15 28.85 -7.99
CA LEU A 397 0.17 29.60 -9.20
C LEU A 397 -0.74 29.28 -10.41
N ASP A 398 -1.20 28.04 -10.54
CA ASP A 398 -2.12 27.63 -11.62
C ASP A 398 -3.60 27.97 -11.33
N GLY A 399 -3.87 28.56 -10.18
CA GLY A 399 -5.20 29.06 -9.78
C GLY A 399 -5.10 30.29 -8.91
N PRO A 400 -4.55 31.40 -9.42
CA PRO A 400 -4.30 32.62 -8.62
C PRO A 400 -5.58 33.22 -8.03
N ASP A 401 -6.71 33.04 -8.71
CA ASP A 401 -8.00 33.57 -8.27
C ASP A 401 -8.87 32.53 -7.53
N SER A 402 -8.29 31.36 -7.22
CA SER A 402 -9.03 30.27 -6.56
C SER A 402 -9.37 30.53 -5.08
N GLY A 403 -8.70 31.47 -4.44
CA GLY A 403 -8.77 31.70 -2.99
C GLY A 403 -8.18 30.56 -2.16
N ARG A 404 -7.42 29.62 -2.77
CA ARG A 404 -6.84 28.46 -2.10
C ARG A 404 -5.33 28.40 -2.26
N ARG A 405 -4.66 27.97 -1.19
CA ARG A 405 -3.21 27.73 -1.20
C ARG A 405 -2.84 26.44 -1.97
N ASN A 406 -3.69 25.42 -1.89
CA ASN A 406 -3.45 24.09 -2.43
C ASN A 406 -4.55 23.73 -3.44
N SER A 407 -4.19 23.24 -4.62
CA SER A 407 -5.13 22.82 -5.67
C SER A 407 -5.96 21.60 -5.25
N HIS A 408 -5.31 20.65 -4.58
CA HIS A 408 -5.92 19.44 -4.03
C HIS A 408 -5.54 19.29 -2.55
N LEU A 409 -6.44 18.65 -1.77
CA LEU A 409 -6.33 18.56 -0.32
C LEU A 409 -6.31 17.12 0.21
N MET A 410 -7.06 16.20 -0.41
CA MET A 410 -7.31 14.88 0.13
C MET A 410 -7.06 13.77 -0.89
N ALA A 411 -6.40 12.72 -0.42
CA ALA A 411 -6.21 11.45 -1.13
C ALA A 411 -6.08 10.32 -0.09
N ILE A 412 -6.60 9.13 -0.40
CA ILE A 412 -6.57 8.00 0.53
C ILE A 412 -5.56 6.96 0.07
N ALA A 413 -4.42 6.94 0.73
CA ALA A 413 -3.34 5.97 0.52
C ALA A 413 -3.61 4.62 1.23
N PRO A 414 -2.90 3.53 0.89
CA PRO A 414 -3.11 2.21 1.49
C PRO A 414 -2.78 2.13 2.98
N ASN A 415 -1.81 2.88 3.48
CA ASN A 415 -1.42 2.98 4.90
C ASN A 415 -1.11 1.65 5.62
N ALA A 416 -0.56 0.66 4.91
CA ALA A 416 -0.31 -0.66 5.50
C ALA A 416 0.66 -0.59 6.69
N SER A 417 1.86 -0.03 6.52
CA SER A 417 2.84 0.12 7.61
C SER A 417 2.33 1.04 8.74
N SER A 418 1.69 2.16 8.39
CA SER A 418 1.13 3.09 9.38
C SER A 418 0.03 2.45 10.21
N GLY A 419 -0.85 1.65 9.59
CA GLY A 419 -1.88 0.88 10.29
C GLY A 419 -1.30 -0.12 11.28
N VAL A 420 -0.26 -0.86 10.88
CA VAL A 420 0.46 -1.79 11.77
C VAL A 420 1.11 -1.05 12.92
N ILE A 421 1.84 0.05 12.67
CA ILE A 421 2.49 0.86 13.72
C ILE A 421 1.47 1.37 14.74
N LEU A 422 0.34 1.91 14.27
CA LEU A 422 -0.69 2.43 15.16
C LEU A 422 -1.64 1.36 15.72
N SER A 423 -1.52 0.11 15.27
CA SER A 423 -2.42 -1.01 15.65
C SER A 423 -3.89 -0.68 15.36
N THR A 424 -4.15 -0.18 14.15
CA THR A 424 -5.47 0.17 13.62
C THR A 424 -5.69 -0.49 12.25
N SER A 425 -6.91 -0.46 11.73
CA SER A 425 -7.15 -0.97 10.37
C SER A 425 -6.44 -0.07 9.32
N PRO A 426 -5.80 -0.66 8.31
CA PRO A 426 -5.10 0.12 7.29
C PRO A 426 -6.11 0.89 6.44
N SER A 427 -5.75 2.11 6.04
CA SER A 427 -6.57 2.92 5.14
C SER A 427 -8.05 2.97 5.56
N ILE A 428 -8.92 2.90 4.56
CA ILE A 428 -10.38 2.81 4.68
C ILE A 428 -10.89 1.39 4.46
N GLU A 429 -10.02 0.40 4.55
CA GLU A 429 -10.29 -1.00 4.23
C GLU A 429 -10.85 -1.79 5.41
N PRO A 430 -11.65 -2.83 5.14
CA PRO A 430 -11.98 -3.80 6.17
C PRO A 430 -10.75 -4.63 6.57
N LEU A 431 -10.70 -5.05 7.83
CA LEU A 431 -9.64 -5.94 8.31
C LEU A 431 -9.73 -7.31 7.62
N LYS A 432 -8.59 -7.80 7.15
CA LYS A 432 -8.51 -9.12 6.50
C LYS A 432 -8.64 -10.28 7.50
N ALA A 433 -8.25 -10.07 8.76
CA ALA A 433 -8.33 -11.09 9.81
C ALA A 433 -8.46 -10.43 11.19
N ASN A 434 -9.19 -11.07 12.09
CA ASN A 434 -9.30 -10.63 13.49
C ASN A 434 -8.15 -11.15 14.38
N ALA A 435 -7.42 -12.16 13.92
CA ALA A 435 -6.17 -12.60 14.54
C ALA A 435 -5.25 -13.19 13.48
N TYR A 436 -3.96 -12.88 13.56
CA TYR A 436 -2.94 -13.38 12.62
C TYR A 436 -1.55 -13.32 13.25
N THR A 437 -0.62 -14.07 12.68
CA THR A 437 0.79 -14.02 13.06
C THR A 437 1.53 -13.02 12.20
N HIS A 438 2.00 -11.93 12.80
CA HIS A 438 2.86 -10.95 12.16
C HIS A 438 4.32 -11.35 12.33
N ARG A 439 5.04 -11.53 11.23
CA ARG A 439 6.46 -11.92 11.23
C ARG A 439 7.32 -10.70 10.96
N THR A 440 8.27 -10.45 11.84
CA THR A 440 9.28 -9.40 11.70
C THR A 440 10.68 -9.99 11.83
N ARG A 441 11.73 -9.21 11.58
CA ARG A 441 13.12 -9.61 11.88
C ARG A 441 13.35 -9.89 13.38
N ALA A 442 12.54 -9.29 14.24
CA ALA A 442 12.62 -9.46 15.70
C ALA A 442 11.83 -10.67 16.22
N GLY A 443 11.10 -11.39 15.36
CA GLY A 443 10.31 -12.55 15.73
C GLY A 443 8.89 -12.55 15.18
N SER A 444 8.12 -13.55 15.59
CA SER A 444 6.71 -13.70 15.22
C SER A 444 5.83 -13.23 16.38
N PHE A 445 4.86 -12.39 16.08
CA PHE A 445 3.95 -11.77 17.06
C PHE A 445 2.51 -12.15 16.72
N LEU A 446 1.76 -12.63 17.71
CA LEU A 446 0.32 -12.83 17.57
C LEU A 446 -0.40 -11.50 17.70
N VAL A 447 -0.96 -11.02 16.60
CA VAL A 447 -1.81 -9.82 16.58
C VAL A 447 -3.26 -10.24 16.77
N LYS A 448 -3.91 -9.65 17.76
CA LYS A 448 -5.33 -9.88 18.11
C LYS A 448 -6.10 -8.58 17.94
N ASN A 449 -7.24 -8.63 17.26
CA ASN A 449 -8.16 -7.48 17.19
C ASN A 449 -8.58 -7.08 18.61
N LYS A 450 -8.27 -5.85 19.00
CA LYS A 450 -8.46 -5.37 20.37
C LYS A 450 -9.93 -5.26 20.80
N TYR A 451 -10.82 -4.90 19.86
CA TYR A 451 -12.27 -4.79 20.13
C TYR A 451 -12.91 -6.16 20.24
N LEU A 452 -12.52 -7.08 19.37
CA LEU A 452 -12.92 -8.49 19.51
C LEU A 452 -12.41 -9.07 20.83
N LYS A 453 -11.16 -8.78 21.23
CA LYS A 453 -10.61 -9.23 22.50
C LYS A 453 -11.46 -8.74 23.69
N GLN A 454 -11.83 -7.46 23.69
CA GLN A 454 -12.71 -6.91 24.74
C GLN A 454 -14.06 -7.64 24.79
N LEU A 455 -14.66 -7.91 23.63
CA LEU A 455 -15.92 -8.65 23.54
C LEU A 455 -15.77 -10.08 24.06
N ILE A 456 -14.73 -10.81 23.63
CA ILE A 456 -14.46 -12.19 24.07
C ILE A 456 -14.20 -12.25 25.59
N GLN A 457 -13.46 -11.25 26.12
CA GLN A 457 -13.24 -11.11 27.58
C GLN A 457 -14.54 -10.88 28.35
N SER A 458 -15.43 -10.04 27.84
CA SER A 458 -16.73 -9.79 28.48
C SER A 458 -17.65 -11.04 28.55
N LYS A 459 -17.31 -12.06 27.77
CA LYS A 459 -18.01 -13.35 27.71
C LYS A 459 -17.25 -14.50 28.43
N ASP A 460 -16.16 -14.17 29.13
CA ASP A 460 -15.27 -15.13 29.79
C ASP A 460 -14.69 -16.21 28.88
N GLN A 461 -14.46 -15.85 27.58
CA GLN A 461 -13.96 -16.76 26.54
C GLN A 461 -12.54 -16.43 26.06
N ASP A 462 -11.82 -15.48 26.69
CA ASP A 462 -10.46 -15.07 26.27
C ASP A 462 -9.43 -16.14 26.68
N ASN A 463 -9.26 -17.13 25.81
CA ASN A 463 -8.28 -18.21 25.99
C ASN A 463 -7.59 -18.56 24.65
N ASP A 464 -6.45 -19.23 24.70
CA ASP A 464 -5.63 -19.54 23.54
C ASP A 464 -6.32 -20.47 22.54
N ALA A 465 -7.21 -21.35 22.99
CA ALA A 465 -7.96 -22.24 22.09
C ALA A 465 -8.90 -21.44 21.17
N ILE A 466 -9.56 -20.42 21.67
CA ILE A 466 -10.43 -19.53 20.88
C ILE A 466 -9.60 -18.75 19.87
N TRP A 467 -8.46 -18.16 20.27
CA TRP A 467 -7.61 -17.43 19.34
C TRP A 467 -6.98 -18.32 18.28
N THR A 468 -6.57 -19.54 18.64
CA THR A 468 -6.10 -20.54 17.68
C THR A 468 -7.20 -20.91 16.69
N SER A 469 -8.44 -21.09 17.17
CA SER A 469 -9.59 -21.37 16.31
C SER A 469 -9.86 -20.22 15.32
N ILE A 470 -9.76 -18.95 15.76
CA ILE A 470 -9.91 -17.79 14.88
C ILE A 470 -8.82 -17.79 13.80
N ILE A 471 -7.56 -18.03 14.17
CA ILE A 471 -6.44 -18.06 13.20
C ILE A 471 -6.64 -19.20 12.19
N THR A 472 -6.98 -20.40 12.65
CA THR A 472 -7.23 -21.57 11.78
C THR A 472 -8.37 -21.33 10.80
N ASN A 473 -9.38 -20.54 11.20
CA ASN A 473 -10.46 -20.09 10.34
C ASN A 473 -10.15 -18.74 9.64
N LYS A 474 -8.87 -18.48 9.30
CA LYS A 474 -8.42 -17.30 8.55
C LYS A 474 -8.82 -15.96 9.17
N GLY A 475 -8.88 -15.90 10.48
CA GLY A 475 -9.28 -14.71 11.22
C GLY A 475 -10.79 -14.49 11.31
N SER A 476 -11.62 -15.40 10.82
CA SER A 476 -13.08 -15.37 10.92
C SER A 476 -13.55 -15.66 12.35
N VAL A 477 -14.67 -15.07 12.72
CA VAL A 477 -15.40 -15.33 13.99
C VAL A 477 -16.74 -16.02 13.75
N GLN A 478 -17.12 -16.30 12.50
CA GLN A 478 -18.45 -16.78 12.15
C GLN A 478 -18.77 -18.16 12.76
N HIS A 479 -17.75 -18.98 13.02
CA HIS A 479 -17.87 -20.30 13.63
C HIS A 479 -18.02 -20.28 15.17
N LEU A 480 -17.86 -19.13 15.83
CA LEU A 480 -17.89 -19.02 17.28
C LEU A 480 -19.35 -19.01 17.80
N PRO A 481 -19.80 -20.06 18.56
CA PRO A 481 -21.22 -20.21 18.92
C PRO A 481 -21.67 -19.25 20.04
N PHE A 482 -20.74 -18.67 20.76
CA PHE A 482 -21.05 -17.75 21.87
C PHE A 482 -21.23 -16.29 21.40
N LEU A 483 -20.94 -15.99 20.14
CA LEU A 483 -21.24 -14.69 19.52
C LEU A 483 -22.61 -14.74 18.84
N ASN A 484 -23.42 -13.71 19.07
CA ASN A 484 -24.68 -13.54 18.34
C ASN A 484 -24.43 -12.98 16.92
N GLU A 485 -25.44 -13.01 16.06
CA GLU A 485 -25.30 -12.59 14.66
C GLU A 485 -24.90 -11.12 14.48
N GLY A 486 -25.36 -10.21 15.35
CA GLY A 486 -24.94 -8.81 15.35
C GLY A 486 -23.46 -8.64 15.68
N GLU A 487 -22.98 -9.37 16.70
CA GLU A 487 -21.56 -9.38 17.07
C GLU A 487 -20.68 -9.97 15.95
N LYS A 488 -21.11 -11.06 15.32
CA LYS A 488 -20.43 -11.65 14.17
C LYS A 488 -20.36 -10.68 12.99
N ALA A 489 -21.42 -9.93 12.72
CA ALA A 489 -21.48 -8.95 11.65
C ALA A 489 -20.46 -7.80 11.83
N ILE A 490 -20.20 -7.36 13.08
CA ILE A 490 -19.21 -6.31 13.40
C ILE A 490 -17.79 -6.77 13.06
N PHE A 491 -17.49 -8.05 13.24
CA PHE A 491 -16.15 -8.63 13.08
C PHE A 491 -16.00 -9.47 11.81
N LYS A 492 -16.87 -9.30 10.80
CA LYS A 492 -16.64 -9.86 9.47
C LYS A 492 -15.28 -9.41 8.94
N THR A 493 -14.57 -10.35 8.33
CA THR A 493 -13.30 -10.08 7.61
C THR A 493 -13.58 -9.53 6.22
N ALA A 494 -12.58 -8.98 5.56
CA ALA A 494 -12.69 -8.44 4.21
C ALA A 494 -13.26 -9.47 3.20
N ASP A 495 -12.88 -10.74 3.34
CA ASP A 495 -13.32 -11.83 2.45
C ASP A 495 -14.78 -12.28 2.72
N GLU A 496 -15.34 -11.91 3.88
CA GLU A 496 -16.71 -12.25 4.31
C GLU A 496 -17.73 -11.14 4.00
N LEU A 497 -17.23 -9.94 3.67
CA LEU A 497 -18.08 -8.81 3.34
C LEU A 497 -18.56 -8.85 1.89
N ASP A 498 -19.79 -8.42 1.65
CA ASP A 498 -20.22 -8.08 0.31
C ASP A 498 -19.43 -6.86 -0.20
N GLN A 499 -18.65 -7.08 -1.27
CA GLN A 499 -17.79 -6.05 -1.83
C GLN A 499 -18.56 -4.86 -2.41
N ASN A 500 -19.86 -5.01 -2.67
CA ASN A 500 -20.73 -3.88 -2.99
C ASN A 500 -20.77 -2.83 -1.88
N TRP A 501 -20.62 -3.23 -0.60
CA TRP A 501 -20.53 -2.30 0.52
C TRP A 501 -19.19 -1.59 0.59
N VAL A 502 -18.09 -2.25 0.20
CA VAL A 502 -16.77 -1.61 0.09
C VAL A 502 -16.81 -0.50 -0.96
N VAL A 503 -17.37 -0.79 -2.14
CA VAL A 503 -17.59 0.18 -3.21
C VAL A 503 -18.54 1.31 -2.76
N GLN A 504 -19.63 0.98 -2.09
CA GLN A 504 -20.60 1.96 -1.59
C GLN A 504 -19.96 2.97 -0.65
N HIS A 505 -19.23 2.49 0.37
CA HIS A 505 -18.55 3.39 1.30
C HIS A 505 -17.49 4.26 0.61
N ALA A 506 -16.76 3.70 -0.37
CA ALA A 506 -15.81 4.46 -1.15
C ALA A 506 -16.49 5.54 -2.01
N ALA A 507 -17.63 5.22 -2.63
CA ALA A 507 -18.43 6.16 -3.42
C ALA A 507 -19.02 7.28 -2.55
N ASP A 508 -19.60 6.93 -1.39
CA ASP A 508 -20.22 7.89 -0.47
C ASP A 508 -19.22 8.95 0.01
N ARG A 509 -17.93 8.56 0.22
CA ARG A 509 -16.89 9.50 0.64
C ARG A 509 -16.20 10.21 -0.53
N GLN A 510 -16.27 9.69 -1.78
CA GLN A 510 -15.55 10.27 -2.94
C GLN A 510 -15.89 11.74 -3.16
N LYS A 511 -17.11 12.17 -2.92
CA LYS A 511 -17.54 13.59 -3.01
C LYS A 511 -16.76 14.54 -2.09
N TYR A 512 -16.11 14.03 -1.05
CA TYR A 512 -15.27 14.80 -0.14
C TYR A 512 -13.79 14.74 -0.51
N ILE A 513 -13.38 13.76 -1.31
CA ILE A 513 -11.98 13.47 -1.67
C ILE A 513 -11.72 13.98 -3.08
N CYS A 514 -10.96 15.07 -3.19
CA CYS A 514 -10.69 15.71 -4.49
C CYS A 514 -9.77 14.89 -5.41
N GLN A 515 -8.90 14.05 -4.86
CA GLN A 515 -8.14 13.06 -5.63
C GLN A 515 -8.84 11.69 -5.57
N GLY A 516 -8.11 10.59 -5.48
CA GLY A 516 -8.66 9.24 -5.44
C GLY A 516 -8.48 8.53 -4.11
N GLN A 517 -8.78 7.25 -4.15
CA GLN A 517 -8.68 6.32 -3.02
C GLN A 517 -8.08 5.01 -3.53
N SER A 518 -7.10 4.47 -2.83
CA SER A 518 -6.55 3.13 -3.09
C SER A 518 -7.55 2.06 -2.61
N VAL A 519 -8.59 1.79 -3.40
CA VAL A 519 -9.66 0.86 -3.03
C VAL A 519 -9.28 -0.55 -3.44
N ASN A 520 -8.97 -1.41 -2.48
CA ASN A 520 -8.86 -2.84 -2.67
C ASN A 520 -10.23 -3.52 -2.63
N ILE A 521 -10.43 -4.54 -3.44
CA ILE A 521 -11.61 -5.41 -3.42
C ILE A 521 -11.19 -6.85 -3.20
N PHE A 522 -11.96 -7.58 -2.41
CA PHE A 522 -11.59 -8.89 -1.89
C PHE A 522 -12.57 -9.96 -2.36
N PHE A 523 -12.07 -11.02 -2.98
CA PHE A 523 -12.91 -12.11 -3.44
C PHE A 523 -12.32 -13.47 -3.06
N PRO A 524 -13.13 -14.42 -2.58
CA PRO A 524 -12.67 -15.78 -2.39
C PRO A 524 -12.31 -16.42 -3.74
N ALA A 525 -11.42 -17.41 -3.73
CA ALA A 525 -10.90 -18.09 -4.94
C ALA A 525 -11.98 -18.66 -5.88
N GLY A 526 -13.17 -18.92 -5.39
CA GLY A 526 -14.31 -19.44 -6.15
C GLY A 526 -15.44 -18.42 -6.36
N ALA A 527 -15.16 -17.12 -6.26
CA ALA A 527 -16.20 -16.09 -6.43
C ALA A 527 -16.89 -16.19 -7.79
N ASP A 528 -18.21 -15.97 -7.81
CA ASP A 528 -18.98 -15.95 -9.02
C ASP A 528 -18.55 -14.82 -9.95
N LYS A 529 -18.25 -15.14 -11.21
CA LYS A 529 -17.77 -14.16 -12.20
C LYS A 529 -18.75 -13.02 -12.44
N SER A 530 -20.05 -13.28 -12.36
CA SER A 530 -21.09 -12.26 -12.52
C SER A 530 -21.07 -11.27 -11.36
N TYR A 531 -20.87 -11.76 -10.14
CA TYR A 531 -20.72 -10.92 -8.95
C TYR A 531 -19.45 -10.05 -9.02
N VAL A 532 -18.31 -10.65 -9.39
CA VAL A 532 -17.06 -9.89 -9.58
C VAL A 532 -17.27 -8.78 -10.60
N ASN A 533 -17.85 -9.09 -11.76
CA ASN A 533 -18.19 -8.11 -12.79
C ASN A 533 -19.12 -7.00 -12.27
N GLN A 534 -20.18 -7.37 -11.54
CA GLN A 534 -21.14 -6.41 -10.97
C GLN A 534 -20.45 -5.39 -10.05
N VAL A 535 -19.56 -5.84 -9.16
CA VAL A 535 -18.82 -4.95 -8.25
C VAL A 535 -17.96 -3.94 -9.02
N HIS A 536 -17.27 -4.39 -10.07
CA HIS A 536 -16.45 -3.51 -10.90
C HIS A 536 -17.29 -2.48 -11.69
N LEU A 537 -18.41 -2.93 -12.29
CA LEU A 537 -19.33 -2.02 -12.98
C LEU A 537 -19.97 -1.01 -12.03
N ARG A 538 -20.25 -1.44 -10.80
CA ARG A 538 -20.76 -0.55 -9.75
C ARG A 538 -19.76 0.52 -9.39
N ALA A 539 -18.49 0.18 -9.22
CA ALA A 539 -17.44 1.15 -8.91
C ALA A 539 -17.37 2.29 -9.93
N TRP A 540 -17.45 1.96 -11.23
CA TRP A 540 -17.53 2.97 -12.29
C TRP A 540 -18.80 3.81 -12.20
N LYS A 541 -19.99 3.16 -12.08
CA LYS A 541 -21.29 3.84 -12.05
C LYS A 541 -21.45 4.78 -10.87
N GLU A 542 -20.93 4.40 -9.70
CA GLU A 542 -20.98 5.19 -8.47
C GLU A 542 -19.92 6.31 -8.44
N GLY A 543 -19.11 6.47 -9.51
CA GLY A 543 -18.21 7.58 -9.69
C GLY A 543 -16.89 7.48 -8.90
N LEU A 544 -16.41 6.27 -8.60
CA LEU A 544 -15.04 6.09 -8.13
C LEU A 544 -14.05 6.51 -9.21
N LYS A 545 -12.89 7.03 -8.80
CA LYS A 545 -11.80 7.38 -9.73
C LYS A 545 -10.91 6.19 -10.06
N GLY A 546 -10.95 5.11 -9.27
CA GLY A 546 -10.19 3.90 -9.55
C GLY A 546 -10.49 2.74 -8.61
N LEU A 547 -9.94 1.58 -8.97
CA LEU A 547 -9.83 0.39 -8.14
C LEU A 547 -8.38 -0.07 -8.14
N TYR A 548 -7.82 -0.26 -6.95
CA TYR A 548 -6.45 -0.68 -6.74
C TYR A 548 -6.30 -2.20 -6.97
N TYR A 549 -5.85 -3.01 -6.03
CA TYR A 549 -5.76 -4.45 -6.22
C TYR A 549 -7.11 -5.16 -6.15
N LEU A 550 -7.22 -6.24 -6.93
CA LEU A 550 -8.17 -7.30 -6.66
C LEU A 550 -7.47 -8.38 -5.83
N ARG A 551 -7.88 -8.53 -4.58
CA ARG A 551 -7.31 -9.50 -3.65
C ARG A 551 -8.09 -10.80 -3.71
N THR A 552 -7.41 -11.90 -4.05
CA THR A 552 -7.98 -13.25 -4.04
C THR A 552 -6.94 -14.23 -3.52
N GLU A 553 -7.39 -15.28 -2.83
CA GLU A 553 -6.53 -16.39 -2.43
C GLU A 553 -6.65 -17.53 -3.44
N ALA A 554 -5.53 -18.00 -3.97
CA ALA A 554 -5.53 -19.24 -4.73
C ALA A 554 -5.92 -20.40 -3.81
N LYS A 555 -6.81 -21.30 -4.27
CA LYS A 555 -7.35 -22.42 -3.47
C LYS A 555 -6.23 -23.27 -2.83
N GLN A 556 -5.18 -23.57 -3.59
CA GLN A 556 -3.99 -24.30 -3.11
C GLN A 556 -3.22 -23.58 -1.99
N ARG A 557 -3.20 -22.24 -2.00
CA ARG A 557 -2.49 -21.43 -1.02
C ARG A 557 -3.25 -21.34 0.30
N ALA A 558 -4.58 -21.27 0.23
CA ALA A 558 -5.45 -21.26 1.41
C ALA A 558 -5.37 -22.59 2.20
N GLU A 559 -5.32 -23.72 1.52
CA GLU A 559 -5.14 -25.04 2.13
C GLU A 559 -3.77 -25.16 2.82
N ASN A 560 -2.70 -24.68 2.18
CA ASN A 560 -1.35 -24.68 2.75
C ASN A 560 -1.22 -23.79 4.01
N VAL A 561 -1.89 -22.65 4.06
CA VAL A 561 -1.88 -21.76 5.24
C VAL A 561 -2.59 -22.42 6.41
N SER A 562 -3.75 -23.05 6.19
CA SER A 562 -4.48 -23.77 7.24
C SER A 562 -3.65 -24.93 7.82
N GLU A 563 -2.99 -25.73 6.98
CA GLU A 563 -2.09 -26.79 7.42
C GLU A 563 -0.88 -26.25 8.23
N LYS A 564 -0.31 -25.11 7.82
CA LYS A 564 0.81 -24.47 8.52
C LYS A 564 0.40 -23.97 9.91
N VAL A 565 -0.78 -23.37 10.03
CA VAL A 565 -1.29 -22.87 11.33
C VAL A 565 -1.60 -24.02 12.28
N GLU A 566 -2.21 -25.10 11.81
CA GLU A 566 -2.45 -26.30 12.62
C GLU A 566 -1.15 -26.92 13.16
N ARG A 567 -0.10 -27.00 12.32
CA ARG A 567 1.21 -27.53 12.73
C ARG A 567 1.92 -26.63 13.75
N VAL A 568 1.85 -25.31 13.60
CA VAL A 568 2.44 -24.37 14.55
C VAL A 568 1.70 -24.36 15.88
N ALA A 569 0.38 -24.48 15.87
CA ALA A 569 -0.43 -24.56 17.09
C ALA A 569 -0.17 -25.86 17.89
N LEU A 570 0.21 -26.95 17.20
CA LEU A 570 0.46 -28.24 17.84
C LEU A 570 1.90 -28.44 18.34
N GLN A 571 2.89 -27.69 17.88
CA GLN A 571 4.31 -27.94 18.15
C GLN A 571 5.01 -26.96 19.10
N GLY A 572 4.48 -25.80 19.40
CA GLY A 572 4.97 -24.88 20.46
C GLY A 572 6.43 -24.42 20.41
N ASP A 573 7.25 -24.89 19.47
CA ASP A 573 8.69 -24.64 19.40
C ASP A 573 9.08 -24.15 18.00
N MET A 574 9.42 -22.86 17.88
CA MET A 574 9.77 -22.18 16.62
C MET A 574 11.27 -22.20 16.34
N ARG A 575 12.05 -23.03 17.03
CA ARG A 575 13.51 -23.10 16.84
C ARG A 575 13.90 -23.86 15.56
N ASN A 576 15.04 -23.49 15.00
CA ASN A 576 15.70 -24.31 13.99
C ASN A 576 16.46 -25.44 14.70
N ILE A 577 16.13 -26.67 14.42
CA ILE A 577 16.69 -27.83 15.10
C ILE A 577 17.23 -28.82 14.07
N ILE A 578 18.44 -29.32 14.32
CA ILE A 578 18.98 -30.50 13.63
C ILE A 578 19.06 -31.64 14.62
N TYR A 579 18.33 -32.70 14.36
CA TYR A 579 18.55 -33.98 15.00
C TYR A 579 19.63 -34.73 14.27
N SER A 580 20.74 -35.00 14.94
CA SER A 580 21.96 -35.57 14.33
C SER A 580 22.48 -36.82 15.06
N LYS A 581 23.52 -37.44 14.53
CA LYS A 581 24.34 -38.47 15.19
C LYS A 581 25.82 -38.16 15.00
N LYS A 582 26.65 -38.61 15.91
CA LYS A 582 28.11 -38.56 15.76
C LYS A 582 28.55 -39.36 14.54
N ASN A 583 29.56 -38.87 13.85
CA ASN A 583 30.14 -39.51 12.66
C ASN A 583 29.14 -39.67 11.48
N CYS A 584 28.18 -38.80 11.33
CA CYS A 584 27.24 -38.78 10.24
C CYS A 584 27.66 -37.70 9.19
N PRO A 585 28.11 -38.07 8.01
CA PRO A 585 28.60 -37.11 7.00
C PRO A 585 27.49 -36.15 6.56
N PHE A 586 26.29 -36.63 6.29
CA PHE A 586 25.16 -35.80 5.89
C PHE A 586 24.70 -34.82 7.00
N CYS A 587 24.85 -35.19 8.27
CA CYS A 587 24.60 -34.29 9.39
C CYS A 587 25.63 -33.16 9.43
N SER A 588 26.90 -33.46 9.15
CA SER A 588 27.97 -32.45 9.08
C SER A 588 27.73 -31.49 7.91
N MET A 589 27.36 -32.01 6.73
CA MET A 589 27.02 -31.20 5.56
C MET A 589 25.80 -30.29 5.80
N ALA A 590 24.74 -30.80 6.43
CA ALA A 590 23.57 -29.99 6.77
C ALA A 590 23.90 -28.85 7.74
N LYS A 591 24.72 -29.13 8.77
CA LYS A 591 25.17 -28.13 9.73
C LYS A 591 26.05 -27.04 9.07
N GLU A 592 26.93 -27.44 8.18
CA GLU A 592 27.79 -26.52 7.44
C GLU A 592 26.99 -25.62 6.52
N GLU A 593 26.00 -26.17 5.80
CA GLU A 593 25.14 -25.41 4.91
C GLU A 593 24.31 -24.35 5.66
N LEU A 594 23.75 -24.69 6.81
CA LEU A 594 23.03 -23.72 7.65
C LEU A 594 23.96 -22.63 8.21
N ARG A 595 25.21 -22.97 8.57
CA ARG A 595 26.21 -21.98 9.02
C ARG A 595 26.63 -21.04 7.89
N LEU A 596 26.89 -21.55 6.68
CA LEU A 596 27.26 -20.74 5.52
C LEU A 596 26.17 -19.72 5.16
N ARG A 597 24.90 -20.07 5.41
CA ARG A 597 23.75 -19.18 5.17
C ARG A 597 23.39 -18.31 6.38
N GLY A 598 24.15 -18.39 7.46
CA GLY A 598 23.90 -17.61 8.68
C GLY A 598 22.62 -17.98 9.42
N ILE A 599 22.12 -19.21 9.26
CA ILE A 599 20.90 -19.72 9.92
C ILE A 599 21.31 -20.36 11.24
N PRO A 600 21.00 -19.77 12.41
CA PRO A 600 21.29 -20.36 13.71
C PRO A 600 20.41 -21.60 13.94
N PHE A 601 20.92 -22.62 14.58
CA PHE A 601 20.20 -23.86 14.88
C PHE A 601 20.71 -24.53 16.16
N ASP A 602 19.82 -25.30 16.80
CA ASP A 602 20.16 -26.21 17.89
C ASP A 602 20.51 -27.60 17.33
N ASP A 603 21.70 -28.09 17.67
CA ASP A 603 22.15 -29.44 17.30
C ASP A 603 21.84 -30.44 18.40
N ILE A 604 20.91 -31.34 18.17
CA ILE A 604 20.51 -32.37 19.13
C ILE A 604 20.99 -33.75 18.68
N ASP A 605 21.99 -34.28 19.37
CA ASP A 605 22.43 -35.66 19.13
C ASP A 605 21.37 -36.66 19.65
N LEU A 606 20.78 -37.43 18.76
CA LEU A 606 19.75 -38.43 19.07
C LEU A 606 20.21 -39.45 20.13
N ALA A 607 21.50 -39.78 20.17
CA ALA A 607 22.05 -40.66 21.19
C ALA A 607 22.01 -39.99 22.61
N SER A 608 22.17 -38.69 22.68
CA SER A 608 22.13 -37.95 23.96
C SER A 608 20.74 -37.85 24.57
N VAL A 609 19.69 -37.87 23.71
CA VAL A 609 18.28 -37.79 24.15
C VAL A 609 17.58 -39.14 24.17
N GLY A 610 18.29 -40.23 23.79
CA GLY A 610 17.78 -41.59 23.84
C GLY A 610 16.58 -41.86 22.92
N LYS A 611 16.45 -41.07 21.84
CA LYS A 611 15.32 -41.18 20.88
C LYS A 611 15.79 -41.57 19.50
N SER A 612 14.91 -42.21 18.73
CA SER A 612 15.09 -42.49 17.31
C SER A 612 14.62 -41.34 16.41
N ALA A 613 15.02 -41.32 15.16
CA ALA A 613 14.56 -40.34 14.19
C ALA A 613 13.02 -40.38 14.01
N ALA A 614 12.43 -41.56 14.05
CA ALA A 614 10.97 -41.74 14.00
C ALA A 614 10.24 -41.08 15.20
N GLU A 615 10.81 -41.18 16.40
CA GLU A 615 10.20 -40.61 17.61
C GLU A 615 10.28 -39.08 17.66
N VAL A 616 11.38 -38.48 17.18
CA VAL A 616 11.52 -37.02 17.19
C VAL A 616 10.74 -36.35 16.05
N THR A 617 10.46 -37.06 14.96
CA THR A 617 9.67 -36.55 13.84
C THR A 617 8.20 -36.92 13.92
N GLY A 618 7.82 -37.86 14.81
CA GLY A 618 6.47 -38.42 14.84
C GLY A 618 6.13 -39.29 13.61
N ARG A 619 7.12 -39.62 12.75
CA ARG A 619 6.95 -40.31 11.48
C ARG A 619 7.60 -41.67 11.51
N LYS A 620 6.80 -42.73 11.42
CA LYS A 620 7.29 -44.15 11.50
C LYS A 620 8.16 -44.57 10.33
N ASP A 621 8.09 -43.91 9.21
CA ASP A 621 8.86 -44.14 7.99
C ASP A 621 10.26 -43.51 8.01
N VAL A 622 10.53 -42.57 8.93
CA VAL A 622 11.81 -41.87 9.05
C VAL A 622 12.80 -42.67 9.90
N LYS A 623 13.87 -43.18 9.26
CA LYS A 623 14.88 -44.02 9.93
C LYS A 623 16.29 -43.41 9.93
N THR A 624 16.51 -42.34 9.20
CA THR A 624 17.84 -41.72 8.97
C THR A 624 18.02 -40.40 9.64
N VAL A 625 19.25 -39.88 9.69
CA VAL A 625 19.62 -38.52 10.13
C VAL A 625 20.49 -37.89 9.02
N PRO A 626 20.55 -36.53 8.91
CA PRO A 626 19.91 -35.56 9.77
C PRO A 626 18.40 -35.50 9.61
N GLN A 627 17.70 -34.98 10.63
CA GLN A 627 16.32 -34.54 10.53
C GLN A 627 16.26 -33.09 10.94
N VAL A 628 15.79 -32.23 10.04
CA VAL A 628 15.92 -30.78 10.16
C VAL A 628 14.55 -30.14 10.30
N TYR A 629 14.45 -29.22 11.24
CA TYR A 629 13.34 -28.29 11.42
C TYR A 629 13.84 -26.87 11.20
N ILE A 630 13.17 -26.09 10.38
CA ILE A 630 13.44 -24.66 10.17
C ILE A 630 12.20 -23.88 10.60
N ALA A 631 12.38 -22.94 11.54
CA ALA A 631 11.30 -22.18 12.18
C ALA A 631 10.16 -23.08 12.71
N GLY A 632 10.53 -24.23 13.29
CA GLY A 632 9.59 -25.22 13.81
C GLY A 632 8.93 -26.13 12.75
N GLU A 633 9.16 -25.89 11.47
CA GLU A 633 8.66 -26.73 10.37
C GLU A 633 9.63 -27.89 10.08
N TYR A 634 9.08 -29.08 9.93
CA TYR A 634 9.85 -30.24 9.53
C TYR A 634 10.22 -30.16 8.04
N VAL A 635 11.50 -30.04 7.75
CA VAL A 635 12.04 -29.95 6.39
C VAL A 635 12.36 -31.35 5.84
N GLY A 636 12.96 -32.21 6.63
CA GLY A 636 13.38 -33.54 6.19
C GLY A 636 14.85 -33.84 6.45
N GLY A 637 15.46 -34.66 5.61
CA GLY A 637 16.87 -34.95 5.62
C GLY A 637 17.75 -33.91 4.93
N TYR A 638 18.96 -34.28 4.56
CA TYR A 638 19.90 -33.38 3.90
C TYR A 638 19.43 -32.92 2.51
N ASN A 639 18.89 -33.82 1.70
CA ASN A 639 18.46 -33.49 0.34
C ASN A 639 17.25 -32.53 0.36
N GLU A 640 16.29 -32.80 1.21
CA GLU A 640 15.11 -31.96 1.39
C GLU A 640 15.49 -30.58 1.96
N LEU A 641 16.52 -30.54 2.83
CA LEU A 641 17.07 -29.25 3.30
C LEU A 641 17.67 -28.46 2.14
N MET A 642 18.43 -29.12 1.25
CA MET A 642 19.02 -28.43 0.08
C MET A 642 17.94 -27.93 -0.89
N GLU A 643 16.90 -28.71 -1.12
CA GLU A 643 15.74 -28.26 -1.91
C GLU A 643 15.04 -27.08 -1.25
N PHE A 644 14.84 -27.12 0.06
CA PHE A 644 14.22 -26.06 0.84
C PHE A 644 15.04 -24.76 0.77
N LEU A 645 16.36 -24.84 0.97
CA LEU A 645 17.27 -23.71 0.99
C LEU A 645 17.55 -23.11 -0.40
N ASN A 646 17.40 -23.90 -1.47
CA ASN A 646 17.62 -23.48 -2.85
C ASN A 646 16.30 -23.17 -3.59
N LYS A 647 15.15 -23.41 -2.99
CA LYS A 647 13.89 -22.88 -3.54
C LYS A 647 14.06 -21.37 -3.71
N PRO A 648 13.79 -20.81 -4.90
CA PRO A 648 13.64 -19.38 -5.03
C PRO A 648 12.69 -18.95 -3.91
N ILE A 649 13.04 -17.91 -3.19
CA ILE A 649 12.10 -17.27 -2.28
C ILE A 649 10.97 -16.84 -3.19
N GLU A 650 9.90 -17.62 -3.25
CA GLU A 650 8.64 -17.15 -3.80
C GLU A 650 8.29 -15.96 -2.91
N MET A 651 8.47 -14.78 -3.49
CA MET A 651 8.11 -13.54 -2.81
C MET A 651 6.65 -13.70 -2.41
N SER A 652 6.39 -13.71 -1.12
CA SER A 652 5.02 -13.68 -0.62
C SER A 652 4.37 -12.41 -1.16
N ASP A 653 3.08 -12.45 -1.46
CA ASP A 653 2.30 -11.27 -1.87
C ASP A 653 2.26 -10.16 -0.78
N ASP A 654 2.96 -10.36 0.35
CA ASP A 654 3.22 -9.39 1.40
C ASP A 654 4.35 -8.39 1.05
N ASP A 655 5.05 -8.56 -0.08
CA ASP A 655 5.95 -7.54 -0.65
C ASP A 655 5.14 -6.48 -1.44
N GLU A 656 4.04 -6.02 -0.85
CA GLU A 656 3.40 -4.78 -1.27
C GLU A 656 4.41 -3.64 -1.25
N CYS A 657 4.28 -2.77 -2.22
CA CYS A 657 5.16 -1.63 -2.41
C CYS A 657 5.34 -0.80 -1.12
N LYS A 658 6.40 -1.11 -0.36
CA LYS A 658 6.80 -0.34 0.82
C LYS A 658 7.18 1.11 0.51
N ALA A 659 7.29 1.49 -0.77
CA ALA A 659 7.52 2.86 -1.19
C ALA A 659 6.27 3.74 -1.04
N CYS A 660 5.08 3.14 -1.11
CA CYS A 660 3.78 3.83 -0.97
C CYS A 660 3.05 3.53 0.33
N GLU A 661 3.65 2.73 1.22
CA GLU A 661 3.15 2.50 2.55
C GLU A 661 3.39 3.75 3.44
N GLY A 662 2.75 4.85 3.10
CA GLY A 662 2.87 6.10 3.84
C GLY A 662 1.61 6.49 4.55
#